data_80172f92d35452f31253c68b351243b7
#
_entry.id   80172f92d35452f31253c68b351243b7
#
_cell.length_a   1.000
_cell.length_b   1.000
_cell.length_c   1.000
_cell.angle_alpha   90.00
_cell.angle_beta   90.00
_cell.angle_gamma   90.00
#
_symmetry.space_group_name_H-M   'P 1'
#
loop_
_entity.id
_entity.type
_entity.pdbx_description
1 polymer ?
#
loop_
_entity_poly.entity_id
_entity_poly.type
_entity_poly.pdbx_seq_one_letter_code
_entity_poly.pdbx_strand_id
1 'polypeptide(L)'
;MLGCSSSQEVKTIPDSLSGIYPKLAYYNNEGECGTGAVVPWADRLWVITYGPHLPEGSSDKLYEITPDLKQIVRPESLGGTPANRMIHKESGQLFIGPYAIDSLGNVRSIPYNIMPGRHTGNARHLTDPSDKIYYGTMEEGLYEVDVRTLAVREIYEDANFTKREKSSKEYGPIGAMLPGVHGKGLYSGQGVLVFTNNGEGSNEALSKFDIEAGVLAEWDGKDWKVVRRNQFVEVTGPGGIYGNTNPETDPVWATGWDYKSVILGVRDAKKGWTFFRLPKSSHSYDGAHGWNTEWPRIRNVGTEAHPDYLMTMHGMFWKFPADFTADSSAGIRPRSAYLKVIGDFTRWNDRLVFGCDDSALKGFLNARKAKANFPGPGQSNSNLWFTSLSKPDELGPATATGSVWDKDPVKAGEYSEPFLFSGWDYRMAWVKNDSSHSVSFAFEVDKKGNNQWTPLREIKVEAGESVHILFDKEALGEWIRVKTDAPTLATVSFTYTDSDERSTTSDEMFEGLAELDCNHSIGGLLYSLGNNRRALGIVSTQQKDGKVVECGYYEMNDTLKLVRKDDPESRDFIVEKCAIPSKVVTVESSSVLVVDDKGRRWRLPLGDEAYTGLMDQNALRICREVVTERDLFSCMGTFYELPAENADGYAKIRPVATHNYKINDYASYRGMMILTGVDPEEGKKNPHIIVSEDGKAAVWAGAIDDLWELGKPVGHGGPWNDTQVASNELSDPYLIAFYDRKEMKLSHKSSETVKFTVEVDPTGNGKWMTYAKYDVKPGETFTYQFPDGFQSRWIRFSVDKSCQATALLNYR
;
A
#
# COMPACT_ATOMS: atom_id res chain seq x y z
N MET A 1 56.54 6.22 31.00
CA MET A 1 55.77 5.52 29.93
C MET A 1 54.42 5.19 30.51
N LEU A 2 53.41 6.01 30.26
CA LEU A 2 52.04 5.75 30.64
C LEU A 2 51.36 5.27 29.36
N GLY A 3 51.00 4.01 29.32
CA GLY A 3 50.25 3.41 28.23
C GLY A 3 48.80 3.91 28.29
N CYS A 4 48.37 4.68 27.32
CA CYS A 4 46.96 4.86 27.04
C CYS A 4 46.38 3.56 26.49
N SER A 5 45.63 2.82 27.30
CA SER A 5 44.69 1.80 26.81
C SER A 5 43.50 2.51 26.21
N SER A 6 43.41 2.55 24.89
CA SER A 6 42.16 2.89 24.22
C SER A 6 41.13 1.83 24.55
N SER A 7 40.20 2.14 25.45
CA SER A 7 38.98 1.36 25.59
C SER A 7 38.23 1.44 24.26
N GLN A 8 38.22 0.37 23.49
CA GLN A 8 37.24 0.22 22.40
C GLN A 8 35.86 0.30 23.07
N GLU A 9 35.12 1.37 22.79
CA GLU A 9 33.71 1.43 23.10
C GLU A 9 33.03 0.25 22.37
N VAL A 10 32.57 -0.73 23.14
CA VAL A 10 31.76 -1.84 22.62
C VAL A 10 30.44 -1.20 22.14
N LYS A 11 30.22 -1.17 20.83
CA LYS A 11 28.96 -0.72 20.22
C LYS A 11 27.83 -1.58 20.80
N THR A 12 26.96 -0.98 21.60
CA THR A 12 25.77 -1.67 22.12
C THR A 12 24.77 -1.83 20.99
N ILE A 13 24.37 -3.07 20.69
CA ILE A 13 23.32 -3.37 19.71
C ILE A 13 22.00 -2.86 20.27
N PRO A 14 21.23 -2.04 19.55
CA PRO A 14 19.98 -1.50 20.05
C PRO A 14 18.89 -2.58 20.13
N ASP A 15 17.99 -2.46 21.10
CA ASP A 15 16.82 -3.37 21.24
C ASP A 15 15.79 -3.20 20.12
N SER A 16 15.78 -2.04 19.45
CA SER A 16 14.88 -1.69 18.34
C SER A 16 15.57 -0.79 17.33
N LEU A 17 15.14 -0.85 16.09
CA LEU A 17 15.51 0.03 15.00
C LEU A 17 14.27 0.64 14.39
N SER A 18 14.24 1.97 14.21
CA SER A 18 13.10 2.71 13.66
C SER A 18 11.74 2.35 14.31
N GLY A 19 11.75 2.01 15.61
CA GLY A 19 10.56 1.59 16.34
C GLY A 19 10.12 0.14 16.14
N ILE A 20 10.91 -0.65 15.45
CA ILE A 20 10.67 -2.09 15.27
C ILE A 20 11.54 -2.86 16.27
N TYR A 21 10.90 -3.74 17.03
CA TYR A 21 11.56 -4.65 17.99
C TYR A 21 11.61 -6.06 17.40
N PRO A 22 12.75 -6.53 16.87
CA PRO A 22 12.82 -7.81 16.16
C PRO A 22 12.37 -9.00 16.99
N LYS A 23 12.57 -8.94 18.31
CA LYS A 23 12.12 -9.96 19.27
C LYS A 23 10.60 -10.08 19.40
N LEU A 24 9.86 -9.04 19.00
CA LEU A 24 8.39 -9.02 19.01
C LEU A 24 7.76 -9.47 17.68
N ALA A 25 8.56 -9.80 16.67
CA ALA A 25 8.03 -10.35 15.44
C ALA A 25 7.27 -11.66 15.71
N TYR A 26 6.14 -11.82 15.05
CA TYR A 26 5.27 -12.97 15.23
C TYR A 26 4.93 -13.61 13.87
N TYR A 27 4.61 -14.88 13.88
CA TYR A 27 4.34 -15.67 12.69
C TYR A 27 3.57 -16.94 13.01
N ASN A 28 3.04 -17.53 11.95
CA ASN A 28 2.56 -18.90 11.95
C ASN A 28 3.45 -19.77 11.04
N ASN A 29 3.07 -21.02 10.85
CA ASN A 29 3.79 -21.97 9.98
C ASN A 29 3.23 -22.02 8.56
N GLU A 30 2.27 -21.17 8.24
CA GLU A 30 1.64 -21.10 6.93
C GLU A 30 2.50 -20.26 5.97
N GLY A 31 2.20 -20.35 4.68
CA GLY A 31 2.91 -19.62 3.65
C GLY A 31 2.71 -18.11 3.70
N GLU A 32 1.73 -17.67 4.45
CA GLU A 32 1.35 -16.27 4.59
C GLU A 32 0.88 -16.02 6.02
N CYS A 33 1.30 -14.92 6.60
CA CYS A 33 0.91 -14.51 7.93
C CYS A 33 0.73 -13.00 7.95
N GLY A 34 -0.37 -12.54 8.48
CA GLY A 34 -0.67 -11.15 8.66
C GLY A 34 -0.99 -10.79 10.09
N THR A 35 -1.22 -9.50 10.32
CA THR A 35 -1.81 -9.00 11.55
C THR A 35 -3.33 -8.95 11.41
N GLY A 36 -4.02 -9.74 12.22
CA GLY A 36 -5.48 -9.72 12.26
C GLY A 36 -6.04 -8.59 13.10
N ALA A 37 -5.51 -8.42 14.32
CA ALA A 37 -5.93 -7.35 15.23
C ALA A 37 -4.85 -7.01 16.25
N VAL A 38 -4.85 -5.74 16.71
CA VAL A 38 -3.98 -5.21 17.75
C VAL A 38 -4.83 -4.39 18.73
N VAL A 39 -4.98 -4.87 19.99
CA VAL A 39 -5.91 -4.25 20.95
C VAL A 39 -5.30 -4.12 22.34
N PRO A 40 -5.25 -2.92 22.93
CA PRO A 40 -4.90 -2.74 24.33
C PRO A 40 -6.08 -3.18 25.23
N TRP A 41 -5.79 -4.09 26.17
CA TRP A 41 -6.78 -4.57 27.14
C TRP A 41 -6.10 -5.15 28.37
N ALA A 42 -6.65 -4.94 29.56
CA ALA A 42 -6.15 -5.49 30.82
C ALA A 42 -4.64 -5.22 31.03
N ASP A 43 -4.19 -3.98 30.82
CA ASP A 43 -2.79 -3.52 30.88
C ASP A 43 -1.82 -4.30 29.97
N ARG A 44 -2.30 -4.90 28.90
CA ARG A 44 -1.55 -5.64 27.88
C ARG A 44 -1.90 -5.15 26.49
N LEU A 45 -1.04 -5.46 25.52
CA LEU A 45 -1.36 -5.38 24.11
C LEU A 45 -1.61 -6.80 23.59
N TRP A 46 -2.80 -7.04 23.07
CA TRP A 46 -3.21 -8.32 22.51
C TRP A 46 -3.11 -8.27 20.99
N VAL A 47 -2.49 -9.32 20.43
CA VAL A 47 -2.26 -9.43 18.98
C VAL A 47 -2.67 -10.82 18.52
N ILE A 48 -3.39 -10.89 17.42
CA ILE A 48 -3.66 -12.15 16.70
C ILE A 48 -3.03 -12.14 15.32
N THR A 49 -2.52 -13.28 14.92
CA THR A 49 -2.06 -13.53 13.57
C THR A 49 -3.24 -13.91 12.65
N TYR A 50 -3.05 -13.74 11.36
CA TYR A 50 -4.03 -13.93 10.32
C TYR A 50 -3.39 -14.60 9.11
N GLY A 51 -3.78 -15.85 8.83
CA GLY A 51 -3.35 -16.61 7.64
C GLY A 51 -4.51 -16.75 6.67
N PRO A 52 -4.51 -16.07 5.51
CA PRO A 52 -5.72 -15.83 4.74
C PRO A 52 -6.36 -17.04 4.04
N HIS A 53 -5.73 -18.21 4.00
CA HIS A 53 -6.23 -19.33 3.19
C HIS A 53 -6.54 -20.60 3.92
N LEU A 54 -6.48 -20.57 5.26
CA LEU A 54 -6.67 -21.78 6.06
C LEU A 54 -7.83 -21.64 7.04
N PRO A 55 -9.06 -21.94 6.63
CA PRO A 55 -10.24 -21.84 7.51
C PRO A 55 -10.22 -22.83 8.66
N GLU A 56 -9.41 -23.89 8.58
CA GLU A 56 -9.34 -24.94 9.57
C GLU A 56 -7.88 -25.25 9.94
N GLY A 57 -7.57 -25.24 11.22
CA GLY A 57 -6.32 -25.79 11.73
C GLY A 57 -5.05 -25.05 11.33
N SER A 58 -5.10 -23.75 11.11
CA SER A 58 -3.90 -22.94 10.95
C SER A 58 -3.11 -22.89 12.25
N SER A 59 -1.83 -22.52 12.16
CA SER A 59 -0.97 -22.32 13.33
C SER A 59 -1.05 -20.90 13.89
N ASP A 60 -2.03 -20.12 13.49
CA ASP A 60 -2.27 -18.77 14.00
C ASP A 60 -2.33 -18.72 15.52
N LYS A 61 -1.72 -17.69 16.12
CA LYS A 61 -1.54 -17.55 17.55
C LYS A 61 -2.18 -16.28 18.09
N LEU A 62 -2.54 -16.38 19.38
CA LEU A 62 -2.83 -15.24 20.23
C LEU A 62 -1.54 -14.86 20.96
N TYR A 63 -1.13 -13.60 20.87
CA TYR A 63 0.01 -13.05 21.58
C TYR A 63 -0.42 -12.02 22.62
N GLU A 64 0.22 -12.07 23.77
CA GLU A 64 0.14 -11.07 24.83
C GLU A 64 1.47 -10.33 24.91
N ILE A 65 1.46 -9.02 24.78
CA ILE A 65 2.62 -8.16 24.95
C ILE A 65 2.46 -7.39 26.26
N THR A 66 3.43 -7.59 27.15
CA THR A 66 3.44 -6.91 28.44
C THR A 66 3.96 -5.47 28.35
N PRO A 67 3.73 -4.60 29.35
CA PRO A 67 4.24 -3.22 29.34
C PRO A 67 5.76 -3.11 29.22
N ASP A 68 6.51 -4.11 29.67
CA ASP A 68 7.97 -4.23 29.52
C ASP A 68 8.40 -4.90 28.18
N LEU A 69 7.47 -4.95 27.20
CA LEU A 69 7.69 -5.49 25.86
C LEU A 69 8.15 -6.97 25.82
N LYS A 70 7.63 -7.77 26.73
CA LYS A 70 7.78 -9.23 26.69
C LYS A 70 6.62 -9.83 25.90
N GLN A 71 6.94 -10.63 24.89
CA GLN A 71 5.96 -11.39 24.11
C GLN A 71 5.67 -12.73 24.76
N ILE A 72 4.41 -13.04 24.96
CA ILE A 72 3.91 -14.31 25.47
C ILE A 72 2.98 -14.90 24.41
N VAL A 73 3.34 -16.08 23.91
CA VAL A 73 2.43 -16.88 23.07
C VAL A 73 1.45 -17.58 23.99
N ARG A 74 0.16 -17.30 23.83
CA ARG A 74 -0.87 -17.84 24.71
C ARG A 74 -1.09 -19.33 24.48
N PRO A 75 -1.14 -20.16 25.53
CA PRO A 75 -1.38 -21.59 25.41
C PRO A 75 -2.80 -21.92 24.91
N GLU A 76 -3.75 -20.99 25.07
CA GLU A 76 -5.13 -21.12 24.61
C GLU A 76 -5.29 -20.96 23.09
N SER A 77 -4.20 -20.69 22.35
CA SER A 77 -4.23 -20.52 20.89
C SER A 77 -4.77 -21.78 20.21
N LEU A 78 -5.86 -21.62 19.46
CA LEU A 78 -6.57 -22.72 18.79
C LEU A 78 -6.21 -22.86 17.31
N GLY A 79 -5.54 -21.86 16.73
CA GLY A 79 -5.41 -21.72 15.28
C GLY A 79 -6.63 -21.00 14.68
N GLY A 80 -6.86 -21.19 13.39
CA GLY A 80 -7.87 -20.45 12.65
C GLY A 80 -7.25 -19.26 11.91
N THR A 81 -8.07 -18.32 11.44
CA THR A 81 -7.63 -17.16 10.67
C THR A 81 -8.39 -15.91 11.13
N PRO A 82 -8.20 -15.50 12.39
CA PRO A 82 -9.00 -14.43 12.95
C PRO A 82 -8.45 -13.04 12.64
N ALA A 83 -9.34 -12.09 12.39
CA ALA A 83 -9.03 -10.66 12.25
C ALA A 83 -10.06 -9.77 12.95
N ASN A 84 -10.99 -10.37 13.68
CA ASN A 84 -12.04 -9.68 14.41
C ASN A 84 -11.57 -9.15 15.75
N ARG A 85 -12.17 -8.07 16.20
CA ARG A 85 -11.94 -7.46 17.51
C ARG A 85 -13.13 -6.65 18.00
N MET A 86 -13.45 -6.77 19.28
CA MET A 86 -14.51 -5.99 19.94
C MET A 86 -14.29 -5.98 21.44
N ILE A 87 -14.45 -4.82 22.09
CA ILE A 87 -14.56 -4.73 23.54
C ILE A 87 -16.04 -4.64 23.90
N HIS A 88 -16.55 -5.66 24.59
CA HIS A 88 -17.91 -5.70 25.08
C HIS A 88 -17.95 -5.14 26.51
N LYS A 89 -18.40 -3.89 26.66
CA LYS A 89 -18.34 -3.12 27.93
C LYS A 89 -19.18 -3.78 29.02
N GLU A 90 -20.36 -4.29 28.72
CA GLU A 90 -21.31 -4.84 29.68
C GLU A 90 -20.80 -6.13 30.34
N SER A 91 -20.02 -6.93 29.64
CA SER A 91 -19.39 -8.14 30.21
C SER A 91 -17.96 -7.92 30.66
N GLY A 92 -17.36 -6.75 30.36
CA GLY A 92 -15.95 -6.44 30.69
C GLY A 92 -14.97 -7.36 30.00
N GLN A 93 -15.18 -7.67 28.72
CA GLN A 93 -14.37 -8.59 27.95
C GLN A 93 -13.92 -8.02 26.61
N LEU A 94 -12.71 -8.38 26.20
CA LEU A 94 -12.24 -8.28 24.83
C LEU A 94 -12.57 -9.57 24.10
N PHE A 95 -13.26 -9.47 22.97
CA PHE A 95 -13.42 -10.54 21.97
C PHE A 95 -12.45 -10.29 20.82
N ILE A 96 -11.46 -11.15 20.67
CA ILE A 96 -10.40 -11.07 19.65
C ILE A 96 -10.16 -12.48 19.11
N GLY A 97 -10.33 -12.70 17.81
CA GLY A 97 -10.40 -14.06 17.30
C GLY A 97 -11.53 -14.84 18.00
N PRO A 98 -11.36 -16.17 18.22
CA PRO A 98 -12.29 -17.01 18.97
C PRO A 98 -12.13 -16.87 20.49
N TYR A 99 -11.39 -15.86 20.95
CA TYR A 99 -11.02 -15.67 22.35
C TYR A 99 -11.89 -14.60 23.03
N ALA A 100 -12.27 -14.86 24.27
CA ALA A 100 -12.89 -13.90 25.19
C ALA A 100 -11.92 -13.68 26.36
N ILE A 101 -11.44 -12.45 26.54
CA ILE A 101 -10.42 -12.07 27.51
C ILE A 101 -11.06 -11.15 28.54
N ASP A 102 -11.05 -11.54 29.81
CA ASP A 102 -11.62 -10.72 30.88
C ASP A 102 -10.70 -9.55 31.29
N SER A 103 -11.17 -8.70 32.17
CA SER A 103 -10.42 -7.53 32.68
C SER A 103 -9.17 -7.89 33.51
N LEU A 104 -8.96 -9.16 33.86
CA LEU A 104 -7.79 -9.66 34.54
C LEU A 104 -6.78 -10.31 33.56
N GLY A 105 -7.15 -10.43 32.27
CA GLY A 105 -6.33 -11.09 31.26
C GLY A 105 -6.51 -12.61 31.18
N ASN A 106 -7.53 -13.18 31.85
CA ASN A 106 -7.85 -14.59 31.69
C ASN A 106 -8.51 -14.82 30.33
N VAL A 107 -8.05 -15.86 29.62
CA VAL A 107 -8.48 -16.17 28.25
C VAL A 107 -9.41 -17.39 28.29
N ARG A 108 -10.58 -17.26 27.69
CA ARG A 108 -11.47 -18.37 27.33
C ARG A 108 -11.55 -18.45 25.80
N SER A 109 -11.76 -19.62 25.25
CA SER A 109 -11.79 -19.82 23.81
C SER A 109 -13.05 -20.56 23.37
N ILE A 110 -13.52 -20.25 22.18
CA ILE A 110 -14.59 -20.97 21.49
C ILE A 110 -13.91 -21.98 20.55
N PRO A 111 -14.12 -23.29 20.77
CA PRO A 111 -13.51 -24.32 19.94
C PRO A 111 -13.90 -24.16 18.47
N TYR A 112 -12.94 -24.45 17.58
CA TYR A 112 -13.11 -24.26 16.15
C TYR A 112 -14.28 -25.09 15.58
N ASN A 113 -14.50 -26.30 16.06
CA ASN A 113 -15.64 -27.14 15.64
C ASN A 113 -17.01 -26.64 16.11
N ILE A 114 -17.04 -25.66 17.02
CA ILE A 114 -18.27 -25.03 17.51
C ILE A 114 -18.58 -23.76 16.70
N MET A 115 -17.56 -23.00 16.32
CA MET A 115 -17.67 -21.78 15.53
C MET A 115 -16.62 -21.81 14.41
N PRO A 116 -16.91 -22.57 13.34
CA PRO A 116 -15.99 -22.68 12.22
C PRO A 116 -15.93 -21.41 11.36
N GLY A 117 -14.93 -21.32 10.51
CA GLY A 117 -14.73 -20.21 9.56
C GLY A 117 -13.58 -19.30 9.93
N ARG A 118 -13.23 -18.39 9.01
CA ARG A 118 -12.23 -17.35 9.21
C ARG A 118 -12.92 -16.12 9.80
N HIS A 119 -12.88 -15.95 11.11
CA HIS A 119 -13.58 -14.87 11.81
C HIS A 119 -12.95 -13.52 11.50
N THR A 120 -13.69 -12.61 10.86
CA THR A 120 -13.15 -11.34 10.39
C THR A 120 -13.84 -10.12 11.02
N GLY A 121 -15.03 -10.26 11.56
CA GLY A 121 -15.77 -9.17 12.17
C GLY A 121 -16.55 -9.56 13.42
N ASN A 122 -16.70 -8.62 14.34
CA ASN A 122 -17.64 -8.66 15.46
C ASN A 122 -18.59 -7.46 15.42
N ALA A 123 -19.81 -7.67 15.90
CA ALA A 123 -20.75 -6.59 16.07
C ALA A 123 -21.61 -6.81 17.32
N ARG A 124 -22.14 -5.74 17.90
CA ARG A 124 -23.12 -5.80 18.96
C ARG A 124 -24.42 -6.40 18.43
N HIS A 125 -25.09 -7.21 19.24
CA HIS A 125 -26.35 -7.84 18.85
C HIS A 125 -27.47 -6.79 18.68
N LEU A 126 -28.33 -6.96 17.65
CA LEU A 126 -29.35 -5.97 17.30
C LEU A 126 -30.45 -5.80 18.35
N THR A 127 -30.82 -6.89 19.04
CA THR A 127 -31.96 -6.91 20.00
C THR A 127 -31.55 -7.26 21.42
N ASP A 128 -30.36 -7.83 21.63
CA ASP A 128 -29.85 -8.25 22.94
C ASP A 128 -28.35 -7.93 23.10
N PRO A 129 -27.99 -6.63 22.98
CA PRO A 129 -26.59 -6.21 22.96
C PRO A 129 -25.85 -6.34 24.31
N SER A 130 -26.59 -6.58 25.43
CA SER A 130 -25.99 -6.77 26.76
C SER A 130 -25.45 -8.17 26.99
N ASP A 131 -26.02 -9.17 26.35
CA ASP A 131 -25.70 -10.56 26.59
C ASP A 131 -25.18 -11.30 25.37
N LYS A 132 -25.28 -10.69 24.17
CA LYS A 132 -24.91 -11.34 22.90
C LYS A 132 -24.14 -10.43 21.97
N ILE A 133 -23.31 -11.06 21.11
CA ILE A 133 -22.61 -10.42 20.00
C ILE A 133 -22.71 -11.28 18.75
N TYR A 134 -22.46 -10.66 17.58
CA TYR A 134 -22.29 -11.37 16.32
C TYR A 134 -20.83 -11.62 16.00
N TYR A 135 -20.57 -12.72 15.31
CA TYR A 135 -19.33 -13.03 14.62
C TYR A 135 -19.60 -13.22 13.13
N GLY A 136 -18.91 -12.51 12.29
CA GLY A 136 -18.89 -12.69 10.85
C GLY A 136 -17.62 -13.37 10.38
N THR A 137 -17.71 -14.16 9.32
CA THR A 137 -16.59 -14.88 8.74
C THR A 137 -16.27 -14.41 7.33
N MET A 138 -15.11 -14.80 6.84
CA MET A 138 -14.69 -14.58 5.45
C MET A 138 -15.46 -15.52 4.49
N GLU A 139 -15.87 -16.67 4.98
CA GLU A 139 -16.50 -17.74 4.19
C GLU A 139 -18.02 -17.82 4.43
N GLU A 140 -18.68 -16.68 4.49
CA GLU A 140 -20.12 -16.57 4.43
C GLU A 140 -20.89 -17.15 5.63
N GLY A 141 -20.24 -17.36 6.80
CA GLY A 141 -20.88 -17.75 8.05
C GLY A 141 -21.15 -16.58 8.98
N LEU A 142 -22.28 -16.58 9.65
CA LEU A 142 -22.66 -15.62 10.69
C LEU A 142 -23.15 -16.36 11.95
N TYR A 143 -22.59 -15.99 13.10
CA TYR A 143 -22.88 -16.60 14.39
C TYR A 143 -23.35 -15.55 15.40
N GLU A 144 -24.23 -16.00 16.31
CA GLU A 144 -24.61 -15.33 17.55
C GLU A 144 -23.88 -16.02 18.70
N VAL A 145 -23.24 -15.24 19.55
CA VAL A 145 -22.47 -15.75 20.71
C VAL A 145 -22.96 -15.09 21.97
N ASP A 146 -23.32 -15.91 22.99
CA ASP A 146 -23.58 -15.44 24.35
C ASP A 146 -22.25 -15.05 25.02
N VAL A 147 -22.13 -13.81 25.48
CA VAL A 147 -20.84 -13.25 25.96
C VAL A 147 -20.40 -13.86 27.30
N ARG A 148 -21.30 -14.45 28.09
CA ARG A 148 -20.98 -15.02 29.39
C ARG A 148 -20.64 -16.49 29.33
N THR A 149 -21.46 -17.25 28.59
CA THR A 149 -21.33 -18.71 28.48
C THR A 149 -20.48 -19.16 27.30
N LEU A 150 -20.27 -18.30 26.30
CA LEU A 150 -19.70 -18.60 25.00
C LEU A 150 -20.51 -19.64 24.20
N ALA A 151 -21.79 -19.79 24.50
CA ALA A 151 -22.69 -20.60 23.70
C ALA A 151 -22.86 -19.95 22.32
N VAL A 152 -22.75 -20.76 21.26
CA VAL A 152 -22.81 -20.33 19.86
C VAL A 152 -24.08 -20.82 19.20
N ARG A 153 -24.72 -19.95 18.43
CA ARG A 153 -25.79 -20.27 17.50
C ARG A 153 -25.43 -19.80 16.11
N GLU A 154 -25.42 -20.71 15.17
CA GLU A 154 -25.23 -20.37 13.75
C GLU A 154 -26.49 -19.73 13.19
N ILE A 155 -26.40 -18.55 12.58
CA ILE A 155 -27.51 -17.84 11.93
C ILE A 155 -27.51 -18.11 10.42
N TYR A 156 -26.33 -17.99 9.80
CA TYR A 156 -26.09 -18.36 8.41
C TYR A 156 -24.95 -19.36 8.35
N GLU A 157 -25.06 -20.32 7.45
CA GLU A 157 -24.08 -21.39 7.31
C GLU A 157 -22.81 -20.91 6.63
N ASP A 158 -21.65 -21.36 7.15
CA ASP A 158 -20.35 -21.15 6.51
C ASP A 158 -20.22 -22.09 5.29
N ALA A 159 -20.05 -21.50 4.11
CA ALA A 159 -19.96 -22.23 2.86
C ALA A 159 -18.75 -23.14 2.75
N ASN A 160 -17.69 -22.85 3.48
CA ASN A 160 -16.44 -23.63 3.48
C ASN A 160 -16.38 -24.71 4.55
N PHE A 161 -17.39 -24.81 5.42
CA PHE A 161 -17.35 -25.77 6.49
C PHE A 161 -17.59 -27.21 6.01
N THR A 162 -16.94 -28.16 6.67
CA THR A 162 -16.73 -29.58 6.29
C THR A 162 -17.95 -30.44 6.01
N LYS A 163 -19.15 -30.00 6.34
CA LYS A 163 -20.40 -30.73 6.01
C LYS A 163 -20.77 -30.63 4.53
N ARG A 164 -20.16 -29.70 3.79
CA ARG A 164 -20.34 -29.54 2.35
C ARG A 164 -19.11 -30.08 1.65
N GLU A 165 -19.30 -30.88 0.63
CA GLU A 165 -18.22 -31.27 -0.25
C GLU A 165 -17.58 -29.98 -0.82
N LYS A 166 -16.27 -29.88 -0.75
CA LYS A 166 -15.46 -28.74 -1.27
C LYS A 166 -15.57 -28.56 -2.78
N SER A 167 -16.66 -28.94 -3.41
CA SER A 167 -16.87 -28.65 -4.81
C SER A 167 -17.21 -27.18 -4.97
N SER A 168 -16.22 -26.44 -5.39
CA SER A 168 -16.22 -25.00 -5.64
C SER A 168 -17.36 -24.46 -6.53
N LYS A 169 -18.18 -25.29 -7.08
CA LYS A 169 -19.31 -24.91 -7.93
C LYS A 169 -20.57 -24.54 -7.15
N GLU A 170 -20.63 -24.86 -5.88
CA GLU A 170 -21.79 -24.58 -5.03
C GLU A 170 -21.63 -23.28 -4.21
N TYR A 171 -20.48 -22.63 -4.27
CA TYR A 171 -20.28 -21.26 -3.75
C TYR A 171 -20.93 -20.21 -4.67
N GLY A 172 -21.95 -20.62 -5.34
CA GLY A 172 -22.76 -19.72 -6.17
C GLY A 172 -23.55 -18.74 -5.29
N PRO A 173 -24.10 -17.68 -5.88
CA PRO A 173 -24.84 -16.66 -5.19
C PRO A 173 -26.07 -17.31 -4.51
N ILE A 174 -26.08 -17.59 -3.44
CA ILE A 174 -26.27 -17.08 -2.23
C ILE A 174 -27.70 -16.67 -1.99
N GLY A 175 -28.60 -17.63 -2.00
CA GLY A 175 -29.97 -17.36 -1.58
C GLY A 175 -30.15 -17.41 -0.05
N ALA A 176 -29.31 -18.14 0.67
CA ALA A 176 -29.46 -18.36 2.12
C ALA A 176 -28.16 -18.12 2.91
N MET A 177 -27.14 -17.55 2.28
CA MET A 177 -25.79 -17.30 2.84
C MET A 177 -25.52 -15.82 2.92
N LEU A 178 -24.38 -15.44 3.54
CA LEU A 178 -23.90 -14.08 3.53
C LEU A 178 -23.64 -13.61 2.10
N PRO A 179 -24.02 -12.37 1.72
CA PRO A 179 -23.78 -11.85 0.39
C PRO A 179 -22.32 -11.60 0.12
N GLY A 180 -21.83 -11.99 -1.04
CA GLY A 180 -20.48 -11.71 -1.55
C GLY A 180 -19.45 -12.78 -1.24
N VAL A 181 -18.17 -12.46 -1.47
CA VAL A 181 -17.01 -13.34 -1.34
C VAL A 181 -15.91 -12.61 -0.56
N HIS A 182 -15.17 -13.32 0.28
CA HIS A 182 -14.13 -12.77 1.15
C HIS A 182 -14.65 -11.73 2.15
N GLY A 183 -15.50 -12.17 3.08
CA GLY A 183 -16.03 -11.35 4.18
C GLY A 183 -14.94 -10.68 4.99
N LYS A 184 -15.15 -9.43 5.38
CA LYS A 184 -14.17 -8.59 6.07
C LYS A 184 -14.75 -7.97 7.34
N GLY A 185 -15.43 -6.86 7.24
CA GLY A 185 -15.94 -6.13 8.38
C GLY A 185 -17.36 -6.50 8.76
N LEU A 186 -17.69 -6.33 10.03
CA LEU A 186 -19.02 -6.45 10.59
C LEU A 186 -19.25 -5.36 11.62
N TYR A 187 -20.37 -4.64 11.54
CA TYR A 187 -20.72 -3.59 12.49
C TYR A 187 -22.23 -3.42 12.58
N SER A 188 -22.76 -3.08 13.75
CA SER A 188 -24.19 -2.85 13.94
C SER A 188 -24.48 -1.40 14.31
N GLY A 189 -25.55 -0.86 13.74
CA GLY A 189 -26.04 0.48 14.04
C GLY A 189 -27.33 0.76 13.28
N GLN A 190 -28.14 1.65 13.82
CA GLN A 190 -29.36 2.13 13.19
C GLN A 190 -30.33 0.99 12.78
N GLY A 191 -30.41 -0.05 13.65
CA GLY A 191 -31.30 -1.18 13.46
C GLY A 191 -30.85 -2.23 12.43
N VAL A 192 -29.64 -2.11 11.89
CA VAL A 192 -29.11 -3.07 10.92
C VAL A 192 -27.72 -3.57 11.31
N LEU A 193 -27.39 -4.77 10.85
CA LEU A 193 -26.05 -5.32 10.82
C LEU A 193 -25.46 -5.06 9.43
N VAL A 194 -24.33 -4.40 9.40
CA VAL A 194 -23.61 -4.08 8.15
C VAL A 194 -22.45 -5.05 7.97
N PHE A 195 -22.38 -5.66 6.80
CA PHE A 195 -21.35 -6.61 6.42
C PHE A 195 -20.62 -6.14 5.16
N THR A 196 -19.31 -6.31 5.17
CA THR A 196 -18.42 -5.92 4.04
C THR A 196 -17.63 -7.11 3.54
N ASN A 197 -17.32 -7.09 2.25
CA ASN A 197 -16.36 -8.02 1.64
C ASN A 197 -15.66 -7.38 0.44
N ASN A 198 -14.53 -7.97 0.00
CA ASN A 198 -13.70 -7.37 -1.02
C ASN A 198 -13.33 -8.32 -2.16
N GLY A 199 -13.98 -9.47 -2.26
CA GLY A 199 -13.66 -10.50 -3.24
C GLY A 199 -14.58 -10.59 -4.43
N GLU A 200 -14.07 -11.22 -5.48
CA GLU A 200 -14.79 -11.69 -6.64
C GLU A 200 -14.30 -13.11 -6.98
N GLY A 201 -15.23 -14.04 -7.12
CA GLY A 201 -14.92 -15.46 -7.34
C GLY A 201 -14.61 -15.84 -8.79
N SER A 202 -14.66 -14.91 -9.74
CA SER A 202 -14.40 -15.20 -11.14
C SER A 202 -12.90 -15.33 -11.43
N ASN A 203 -12.55 -16.20 -12.38
CA ASN A 203 -11.16 -16.30 -12.85
C ASN A 203 -10.64 -15.01 -13.50
N GLU A 204 -11.53 -14.17 -13.98
CA GLU A 204 -11.20 -12.88 -14.58
C GLU A 204 -10.62 -11.91 -13.56
N ALA A 205 -11.07 -11.98 -12.32
CA ALA A 205 -10.57 -11.18 -11.20
C ALA A 205 -9.07 -11.39 -10.90
N LEU A 206 -8.51 -12.54 -11.28
CA LEU A 206 -7.08 -12.84 -11.10
C LEU A 206 -6.15 -11.99 -11.98
N SER A 207 -6.67 -11.38 -13.04
CA SER A 207 -5.84 -10.69 -14.03
C SER A 207 -6.35 -9.30 -14.43
N LYS A 208 -7.59 -8.94 -14.06
CA LYS A 208 -8.21 -7.66 -14.37
C LYS A 208 -8.52 -6.88 -13.10
N PHE A 209 -8.07 -5.63 -13.07
CA PHE A 209 -8.27 -4.73 -11.93
C PHE A 209 -9.59 -3.95 -12.01
N ASP A 210 -10.23 -3.89 -13.17
CA ASP A 210 -11.37 -3.02 -13.48
C ASP A 210 -12.73 -3.74 -13.48
N ILE A 211 -12.79 -4.96 -12.98
CA ILE A 211 -14.05 -5.69 -12.81
C ILE A 211 -14.75 -5.32 -11.51
N GLU A 212 -16.08 -5.47 -11.50
CA GLU A 212 -16.88 -5.29 -10.30
C GLU A 212 -16.61 -6.40 -9.29
N ALA A 213 -16.17 -6.03 -8.09
CA ALA A 213 -15.83 -6.97 -7.02
C ALA A 213 -16.32 -6.46 -5.67
N GLY A 214 -16.56 -7.37 -4.73
CA GLY A 214 -16.95 -7.05 -3.36
C GLY A 214 -18.41 -6.62 -3.20
N VAL A 215 -18.81 -6.45 -1.94
CA VAL A 215 -20.18 -6.06 -1.55
C VAL A 215 -20.15 -5.27 -0.24
N LEU A 216 -20.98 -4.24 -0.18
CA LEU A 216 -21.51 -3.65 1.06
C LEU A 216 -22.95 -4.10 1.19
N ALA A 217 -23.30 -4.77 2.29
CA ALA A 217 -24.63 -5.27 2.56
C ALA A 217 -25.13 -4.94 3.96
N GLU A 218 -26.43 -4.87 4.14
CA GLU A 218 -27.10 -4.68 5.44
C GLU A 218 -28.17 -5.77 5.68
N TRP A 219 -28.29 -6.17 6.94
CA TRP A 219 -29.25 -7.16 7.41
C TRP A 219 -30.12 -6.54 8.52
N ASP A 220 -31.42 -6.68 8.40
CA ASP A 220 -32.40 -6.11 9.34
C ASP A 220 -32.83 -7.09 10.47
N GLY A 221 -32.14 -8.22 10.58
CA GLY A 221 -32.50 -9.32 11.47
C GLY A 221 -33.30 -10.43 10.78
N LYS A 222 -33.65 -10.24 9.51
CA LYS A 222 -34.38 -11.22 8.69
C LYS A 222 -33.78 -11.39 7.32
N ASP A 223 -33.69 -10.29 6.56
CA ASP A 223 -33.31 -10.30 5.15
C ASP A 223 -32.06 -9.46 4.91
N TRP A 224 -31.19 -9.94 3.98
CA TRP A 224 -30.05 -9.21 3.47
C TRP A 224 -30.43 -8.30 2.32
N LYS A 225 -29.90 -7.10 2.34
CA LYS A 225 -29.96 -6.15 1.23
C LYS A 225 -28.56 -5.76 0.79
N VAL A 226 -28.23 -6.02 -0.48
CA VAL A 226 -27.00 -5.49 -1.08
C VAL A 226 -27.18 -3.98 -1.30
N VAL A 227 -26.32 -3.19 -0.68
CA VAL A 227 -26.32 -1.73 -0.78
C VAL A 227 -25.52 -1.29 -2.00
N ARG A 228 -24.33 -1.89 -2.20
CA ARG A 228 -23.44 -1.51 -3.28
C ARG A 228 -22.48 -2.67 -3.63
N ARG A 229 -22.17 -2.78 -4.91
CA ARG A 229 -21.18 -3.71 -5.46
C ARG A 229 -19.85 -2.97 -5.66
N ASN A 230 -19.01 -2.97 -4.66
CA ASN A 230 -17.59 -2.56 -4.68
C ASN A 230 -16.87 -3.27 -3.55
N GLN A 231 -15.55 -3.29 -3.58
CA GLN A 231 -14.73 -3.81 -2.50
C GLN A 231 -14.88 -2.93 -1.27
N PHE A 232 -15.21 -3.53 -0.12
CA PHE A 232 -15.23 -2.87 1.19
C PHE A 232 -14.54 -3.76 2.22
N VAL A 233 -13.79 -3.17 3.12
CA VAL A 233 -13.09 -3.89 4.20
C VAL A 233 -13.52 -3.39 5.56
N GLU A 234 -13.27 -2.13 5.90
CA GLU A 234 -13.66 -1.58 7.18
C GLU A 234 -15.14 -1.19 7.18
N VAL A 235 -15.82 -1.57 8.25
CA VAL A 235 -17.07 -0.96 8.67
C VAL A 235 -17.00 -0.68 10.17
N THR A 236 -17.31 0.54 10.58
CA THR A 236 -17.19 1.02 11.95
C THR A 236 -18.12 2.23 12.19
N GLY A 237 -17.97 2.91 13.31
CA GLY A 237 -18.66 4.13 13.65
C GLY A 237 -17.92 4.89 14.75
N PRO A 238 -18.48 5.96 15.32
CA PRO A 238 -17.86 6.72 16.39
C PRO A 238 -17.47 5.88 17.61
N GLY A 239 -18.20 4.81 17.87
CA GLY A 239 -17.91 3.89 18.98
C GLY A 239 -16.75 2.92 18.72
N GLY A 240 -16.27 2.82 17.47
CA GLY A 240 -15.16 1.95 17.10
C GLY A 240 -15.33 0.51 17.60
N ILE A 241 -14.28 -0.08 18.18
CA ILE A 241 -14.29 -1.47 18.69
C ILE A 241 -15.24 -1.71 19.88
N TYR A 242 -15.80 -0.65 20.45
CA TYR A 242 -16.80 -0.73 21.54
C TYR A 242 -18.25 -0.81 21.01
N GLY A 243 -18.45 -0.54 19.72
CA GLY A 243 -19.75 -0.30 19.13
C GLY A 243 -20.31 1.09 19.45
N ASN A 244 -21.23 1.57 18.65
CA ASN A 244 -21.83 2.91 18.82
C ASN A 244 -22.52 3.08 20.17
N THR A 245 -22.31 4.22 20.81
CA THR A 245 -22.90 4.57 22.10
C THR A 245 -24.40 4.82 21.96
N ASN A 246 -24.80 5.48 20.86
CA ASN A 246 -26.20 5.73 20.51
C ASN A 246 -26.53 4.96 19.22
N PRO A 247 -26.73 3.64 19.28
CA PRO A 247 -26.83 2.79 18.10
C PRO A 247 -27.98 3.13 17.16
N GLU A 248 -29.01 3.88 17.61
CA GLU A 248 -30.12 4.31 16.78
C GLU A 248 -29.79 5.53 15.91
N THR A 249 -28.83 6.37 16.33
CA THR A 249 -28.54 7.67 15.70
C THR A 249 -27.11 7.86 15.22
N ASP A 250 -26.14 7.24 15.89
CA ASP A 250 -24.73 7.34 15.50
C ASP A 250 -24.52 6.81 14.09
N PRO A 251 -23.70 7.47 13.24
CA PRO A 251 -23.47 7.03 11.89
C PRO A 251 -22.71 5.68 11.83
N VAL A 252 -22.84 5.00 10.72
CA VAL A 252 -22.00 3.86 10.37
C VAL A 252 -21.15 4.24 9.15
N TRP A 253 -19.84 4.05 9.25
CA TRP A 253 -18.87 4.35 8.21
C TRP A 253 -18.37 3.05 7.57
N ALA A 254 -18.23 3.06 6.24
CA ALA A 254 -17.66 1.95 5.50
C ALA A 254 -16.58 2.45 4.54
N THR A 255 -15.39 1.83 4.57
CA THR A 255 -14.29 2.15 3.67
C THR A 255 -14.06 1.03 2.68
N GLY A 256 -14.00 1.43 1.42
CA GLY A 256 -13.79 0.51 0.31
C GLY A 256 -13.11 1.21 -0.86
N TRP A 257 -13.09 0.55 -2.01
CA TRP A 257 -12.49 1.09 -3.23
C TRP A 257 -13.01 0.38 -4.47
N ASP A 258 -12.77 1.01 -5.60
CA ASP A 258 -12.70 0.39 -6.91
C ASP A 258 -11.37 0.80 -7.59
N TYR A 259 -11.15 0.41 -8.83
CA TYR A 259 -9.93 0.80 -9.56
C TYR A 259 -9.81 2.33 -9.77
N LYS A 260 -10.92 3.08 -9.67
CA LYS A 260 -10.97 4.53 -9.86
C LYS A 260 -10.50 5.31 -8.63
N SER A 261 -10.94 4.93 -7.42
CA SER A 261 -10.68 5.70 -6.19
C SER A 261 -11.03 4.92 -4.92
N VAL A 262 -10.69 5.48 -3.78
CA VAL A 262 -11.24 5.07 -2.49
C VAL A 262 -12.73 5.45 -2.45
N ILE A 263 -13.56 4.63 -1.81
CA ILE A 263 -14.98 4.85 -1.58
C ILE A 263 -15.22 4.91 -0.07
N LEU A 264 -15.77 6.02 0.40
CA LEU A 264 -16.20 6.18 1.77
C LEU A 264 -17.73 6.25 1.81
N GLY A 265 -18.36 5.28 2.45
CA GLY A 265 -19.79 5.27 2.72
C GLY A 265 -20.10 5.77 4.12
N VAL A 266 -21.15 6.55 4.27
CA VAL A 266 -21.75 6.90 5.55
C VAL A 266 -23.24 6.58 5.52
N ARG A 267 -23.69 5.82 6.53
CA ARG A 267 -25.09 5.54 6.76
C ARG A 267 -25.65 6.50 7.79
N ASP A 268 -26.69 7.18 7.41
CA ASP A 268 -27.50 8.03 8.28
C ASP A 268 -28.86 7.37 8.53
N ALA A 269 -29.36 7.46 9.74
CA ALA A 269 -30.62 6.80 10.12
C ALA A 269 -31.85 7.24 9.29
N LYS A 270 -31.82 8.47 8.77
CA LYS A 270 -32.94 9.04 7.99
C LYS A 270 -32.74 8.92 6.50
N LYS A 271 -31.49 9.08 6.03
CA LYS A 271 -31.16 9.17 4.60
C LYS A 271 -30.67 7.85 4.00
N GLY A 272 -30.28 6.89 4.87
CA GLY A 272 -29.59 5.68 4.41
C GLY A 272 -28.15 5.99 4.01
N TRP A 273 -27.63 5.31 3.00
CA TRP A 273 -26.24 5.43 2.58
C TRP A 273 -25.99 6.61 1.65
N THR A 274 -24.92 7.37 1.94
CA THR A 274 -24.31 8.39 1.07
C THR A 274 -22.85 8.00 0.84
N PHE A 275 -22.36 8.19 -0.39
CA PHE A 275 -21.00 7.80 -0.78
C PHE A 275 -20.18 9.00 -1.24
N PHE A 276 -18.90 8.96 -0.88
CA PHE A 276 -17.87 9.92 -1.23
C PHE A 276 -16.67 9.19 -1.82
N ARG A 277 -15.86 9.88 -2.60
CA ARG A 277 -14.63 9.35 -3.19
C ARG A 277 -13.41 10.13 -2.72
N LEU A 278 -12.30 9.41 -2.48
CA LEU A 278 -11.00 9.98 -2.14
C LEU A 278 -9.94 9.46 -3.12
N PRO A 279 -8.89 10.24 -3.42
CA PRO A 279 -7.81 9.75 -4.26
C PRO A 279 -6.94 8.71 -3.54
N LYS A 280 -6.13 7.96 -4.29
CA LYS A 280 -5.21 6.94 -3.83
C LYS A 280 -3.77 7.40 -3.98
N SER A 281 -2.95 7.19 -2.97
CA SER A 281 -1.50 7.36 -3.06
C SER A 281 -0.82 6.11 -3.63
N SER A 282 -1.23 4.92 -3.18
CA SER A 282 -0.77 3.63 -3.67
C SER A 282 -1.88 2.88 -4.40
N HIS A 283 -1.51 2.12 -5.42
CA HIS A 283 -2.39 1.23 -6.17
C HIS A 283 -2.06 -0.25 -5.95
N SER A 284 -1.22 -0.56 -4.97
CA SER A 284 -0.73 -1.93 -4.73
C SER A 284 -1.85 -2.94 -4.47
N TYR A 285 -2.99 -2.49 -3.95
CA TYR A 285 -4.11 -3.34 -3.57
C TYR A 285 -5.37 -3.13 -4.43
N ASP A 286 -5.21 -2.65 -5.66
CA ASP A 286 -6.35 -2.41 -6.57
C ASP A 286 -6.94 -3.67 -7.19
N GLY A 287 -6.29 -4.82 -7.04
CA GLY A 287 -6.77 -6.07 -7.61
C GLY A 287 -8.19 -6.44 -7.16
N ALA A 288 -8.96 -7.04 -8.06
CA ALA A 288 -10.37 -7.35 -7.85
C ALA A 288 -10.64 -8.68 -7.11
N HIS A 289 -9.62 -9.48 -6.83
CA HIS A 289 -9.78 -10.84 -6.29
C HIS A 289 -10.01 -10.88 -4.77
N GLY A 290 -9.82 -9.80 -4.06
CA GLY A 290 -9.97 -9.74 -2.62
C GLY A 290 -8.73 -10.15 -1.81
N TRP A 291 -7.62 -10.33 -2.47
CA TRP A 291 -6.33 -10.67 -1.87
C TRP A 291 -5.64 -9.42 -1.37
N ASN A 292 -6.07 -8.96 -0.24
CA ASN A 292 -5.61 -7.73 0.35
C ASN A 292 -5.29 -7.99 1.84
N THR A 293 -4.03 -7.90 2.19
CA THR A 293 -3.52 -8.04 3.55
C THR A 293 -3.43 -6.68 4.27
N GLU A 294 -3.50 -5.58 3.55
CA GLU A 294 -3.79 -4.28 4.14
C GLU A 294 -5.26 -4.23 4.54
N TRP A 295 -5.53 -3.90 5.80
CA TRP A 295 -6.88 -3.70 6.31
C TRP A 295 -7.08 -2.20 6.55
N PRO A 296 -7.74 -1.48 5.62
CA PRO A 296 -8.14 -0.11 5.87
C PRO A 296 -8.87 0.00 7.20
N ARG A 297 -8.50 1.00 8.01
CA ARG A 297 -9.09 1.19 9.34
C ARG A 297 -9.40 2.66 9.58
N ILE A 298 -10.45 2.92 10.35
CA ILE A 298 -10.74 4.20 10.98
C ILE A 298 -10.76 3.96 12.48
N ARG A 299 -9.79 4.52 13.22
CA ARG A 299 -9.68 4.33 14.66
C ARG A 299 -9.36 5.62 15.40
N ASN A 300 -9.96 5.78 16.58
CA ASN A 300 -9.58 6.82 17.52
C ASN A 300 -8.23 6.46 18.15
N VAL A 301 -7.20 7.26 17.87
CA VAL A 301 -5.85 7.18 18.46
C VAL A 301 -5.62 8.30 19.48
N GLY A 302 -6.62 9.17 19.67
CA GLY A 302 -6.67 10.14 20.74
C GLY A 302 -7.13 9.55 22.08
N THR A 303 -7.70 10.40 22.90
CA THR A 303 -8.35 10.00 24.15
C THR A 303 -9.88 10.12 24.01
N GLU A 304 -10.62 9.60 25.00
CA GLU A 304 -12.08 9.75 25.02
C GLU A 304 -12.50 11.23 25.12
N ALA A 305 -11.72 12.04 25.86
CA ALA A 305 -11.97 13.48 25.99
C ALA A 305 -11.53 14.30 24.78
N HIS A 306 -10.53 13.83 24.05
CA HIS A 306 -9.96 14.47 22.86
C HIS A 306 -9.77 13.41 21.77
N PRO A 307 -10.84 13.04 21.06
CA PRO A 307 -10.77 12.04 20.01
C PRO A 307 -9.94 12.56 18.83
N ASP A 308 -9.05 11.70 18.32
CA ASP A 308 -8.25 11.93 17.13
C ASP A 308 -8.35 10.66 16.26
N TYR A 309 -9.10 10.76 15.17
CA TYR A 309 -9.32 9.62 14.31
C TYR A 309 -8.27 9.58 13.19
N LEU A 310 -7.51 8.51 13.18
CA LEU A 310 -6.62 8.14 12.08
C LEU A 310 -7.33 7.15 11.17
N MET A 311 -7.30 7.41 9.86
CA MET A 311 -7.73 6.48 8.84
C MET A 311 -6.51 6.05 8.01
N THR A 312 -6.45 4.76 7.67
CA THR A 312 -5.45 4.18 6.76
C THR A 312 -6.14 3.66 5.51
N MET A 313 -5.64 4.02 4.33
CA MET A 313 -6.21 3.51 3.07
C MET A 313 -5.26 3.76 1.90
N HIS A 314 -4.94 2.70 1.13
CA HIS A 314 -4.15 2.78 -0.11
C HIS A 314 -2.88 3.62 0.02
N GLY A 315 -2.04 3.30 1.02
CA GLY A 315 -0.73 3.92 1.22
C GLY A 315 -0.76 5.38 1.67
N MET A 316 -1.87 5.85 2.25
CA MET A 316 -2.05 7.20 2.78
C MET A 316 -2.63 7.16 4.19
N PHE A 317 -2.05 7.94 5.10
CA PHE A 317 -2.67 8.31 6.36
C PHE A 317 -3.60 9.50 6.17
N TRP A 318 -4.75 9.44 6.82
CA TRP A 318 -5.77 10.47 6.75
C TRP A 318 -6.16 10.91 8.16
N LYS A 319 -6.34 12.20 8.35
CA LYS A 319 -7.12 12.71 9.45
C LYS A 319 -8.60 12.50 9.11
N PHE A 320 -9.36 11.93 10.04
CA PHE A 320 -10.79 11.67 9.86
C PHE A 320 -11.60 12.40 10.93
N PRO A 321 -12.68 13.12 10.58
CA PRO A 321 -13.50 13.84 11.56
C PRO A 321 -14.39 12.87 12.35
N ALA A 322 -14.43 13.04 13.68
CA ALA A 322 -15.17 12.18 14.59
C ALA A 322 -16.71 12.28 14.41
N ASP A 323 -17.20 13.37 13.85
CA ASP A 323 -18.61 13.69 13.62
C ASP A 323 -19.03 13.56 12.14
N PHE A 324 -18.29 12.77 11.35
CA PHE A 324 -18.55 12.59 9.94
C PHE A 324 -19.94 12.01 9.67
N THR A 325 -20.78 12.80 8.98
CA THR A 325 -22.10 12.39 8.49
C THR A 325 -22.31 12.89 7.06
N ALA A 326 -23.42 12.53 6.43
CA ALA A 326 -23.75 13.03 5.09
C ALA A 326 -23.93 14.56 5.04
N ASP A 327 -24.33 15.19 6.14
CA ASP A 327 -24.56 16.64 6.25
C ASP A 327 -23.45 17.39 7.01
N SER A 328 -22.47 16.68 7.54
CA SER A 328 -21.27 17.21 8.22
C SER A 328 -20.08 16.38 7.78
N SER A 329 -19.64 16.56 6.53
CA SER A 329 -18.61 15.75 5.89
C SER A 329 -17.27 16.49 5.71
N ALA A 330 -17.11 17.64 6.34
CA ALA A 330 -15.86 18.41 6.30
C ALA A 330 -14.77 17.78 7.19
N GLY A 331 -13.50 18.03 6.88
CA GLY A 331 -12.37 17.80 7.77
C GLY A 331 -11.54 16.55 7.48
N ILE A 332 -11.85 15.77 6.44
CA ILE A 332 -10.92 14.75 5.96
C ILE A 332 -9.72 15.46 5.35
N ARG A 333 -8.50 15.07 5.77
CA ARG A 333 -7.24 15.64 5.25
C ARG A 333 -6.22 14.52 5.04
N PRO A 334 -5.46 14.54 3.93
CA PRO A 334 -4.28 13.70 3.82
C PRO A 334 -3.26 14.08 4.89
N ARG A 335 -2.47 13.12 5.33
CA ARG A 335 -1.32 13.35 6.22
C ARG A 335 -0.04 13.04 5.45
N SER A 336 0.43 11.79 5.48
CA SER A 336 1.59 11.38 4.69
C SER A 336 1.37 10.03 4.01
N ALA A 337 2.17 9.74 2.98
CA ALA A 337 2.17 8.44 2.32
C ALA A 337 3.06 7.44 3.09
N TYR A 338 2.63 6.17 3.18
CA TYR A 338 3.37 5.10 3.84
C TYR A 338 3.62 3.91 2.90
N LEU A 339 4.61 3.09 3.26
CA LEU A 339 5.00 1.87 2.54
C LEU A 339 4.64 0.58 3.28
N LYS A 340 4.56 0.59 4.61
CA LYS A 340 4.15 -0.56 5.41
C LYS A 340 2.79 -1.10 4.97
N VAL A 341 2.58 -2.40 5.11
CA VAL A 341 1.26 -3.03 5.02
C VAL A 341 0.67 -3.10 6.41
N ILE A 342 -0.41 -2.38 6.64
CA ILE A 342 -1.01 -2.22 7.97
C ILE A 342 -2.28 -3.07 8.05
N GLY A 343 -2.28 -4.07 8.94
CA GLY A 343 -3.44 -4.92 9.21
C GLY A 343 -4.38 -4.32 10.27
N ASP A 344 -3.82 -3.74 11.31
CA ASP A 344 -4.54 -3.01 12.37
C ASP A 344 -3.61 -2.04 13.07
N PHE A 345 -4.15 -1.09 13.85
CA PHE A 345 -3.35 -0.19 14.66
C PHE A 345 -4.11 0.31 15.89
N THR A 346 -3.37 0.81 16.88
CA THR A 346 -3.94 1.35 18.11
C THR A 346 -2.98 2.33 18.79
N ARG A 347 -3.49 3.14 19.72
CA ARG A 347 -2.66 3.83 20.70
C ARG A 347 -2.43 2.93 21.90
N TRP A 348 -1.19 2.79 22.35
CA TRP A 348 -0.81 2.08 23.57
C TRP A 348 0.41 2.73 24.22
N ASN A 349 0.32 3.03 25.53
CA ASN A 349 1.39 3.68 26.33
C ASN A 349 1.96 4.93 25.63
N ASP A 350 1.07 5.83 25.19
CA ASP A 350 1.38 7.09 24.49
C ASP A 350 2.18 6.93 23.18
N ARG A 351 2.15 5.75 22.61
CA ARG A 351 2.68 5.45 21.27
C ARG A 351 1.55 5.02 20.32
N LEU A 352 1.78 5.28 19.07
CA LEU A 352 1.00 4.65 18.00
C LEU A 352 1.68 3.30 17.66
N VAL A 353 0.89 2.23 17.66
CA VAL A 353 1.38 0.88 17.38
C VAL A 353 0.63 0.35 16.16
N PHE A 354 1.36 0.08 15.10
CA PHE A 354 0.85 -0.54 13.90
C PHE A 354 1.20 -2.03 13.90
N GLY A 355 0.20 -2.89 13.67
CA GLY A 355 0.38 -4.28 13.33
C GLY A 355 0.58 -4.41 11.83
N CYS A 356 1.76 -4.85 11.40
CA CYS A 356 2.19 -4.83 10.02
C CYS A 356 2.45 -6.23 9.47
N ASP A 357 2.30 -6.37 8.16
CA ASP A 357 2.50 -7.57 7.40
C ASP A 357 3.58 -7.30 6.35
N ASP A 358 4.75 -7.89 6.54
CA ASP A 358 5.83 -7.77 5.58
C ASP A 358 5.76 -8.88 4.52
N SER A 359 6.85 -9.46 4.09
CA SER A 359 6.80 -10.49 3.05
C SER A 359 6.17 -11.78 3.53
N ALA A 360 5.38 -12.40 2.68
CA ALA A 360 4.86 -13.74 2.86
C ALA A 360 5.73 -14.79 2.17
N LEU A 361 5.67 -16.04 2.66
CA LEU A 361 6.40 -17.17 2.09
C LEU A 361 5.97 -17.48 0.65
N LYS A 362 4.70 -17.22 0.32
CA LYS A 362 4.13 -17.40 -1.01
C LYS A 362 3.41 -16.12 -1.39
N GLY A 363 4.04 -15.31 -2.23
CA GLY A 363 3.38 -14.15 -2.83
C GLY A 363 2.29 -14.60 -3.80
N PHE A 364 1.14 -13.98 -3.72
CA PHE A 364 0.08 -14.13 -4.72
C PHE A 364 0.46 -13.40 -5.99
N LEU A 365 0.11 -13.86 -7.13
CA LEU A 365 0.02 -13.15 -8.40
C LEU A 365 1.14 -12.15 -8.74
N ASN A 366 2.23 -12.20 -7.97
CA ASN A 366 3.40 -11.35 -8.15
C ASN A 366 4.51 -12.05 -8.96
N ALA A 367 4.14 -13.05 -9.76
CA ALA A 367 5.05 -13.71 -10.65
C ALA A 367 5.43 -12.78 -11.81
N ARG A 368 6.54 -12.04 -11.65
CA ARG A 368 7.11 -11.17 -12.67
C ARG A 368 8.49 -11.65 -13.06
N LYS A 369 8.84 -11.50 -14.35
CA LYS A 369 10.21 -11.77 -14.82
C LYS A 369 11.26 -10.99 -14.05
N ALA A 370 10.93 -9.79 -13.58
CA ALA A 370 11.81 -8.98 -12.74
C ALA A 370 12.18 -9.65 -11.42
N LYS A 371 11.28 -10.45 -10.85
CA LYS A 371 11.54 -11.28 -9.66
C LYS A 371 12.17 -12.63 -10.02
N ALA A 372 12.08 -13.04 -11.27
CA ALA A 372 12.35 -14.41 -11.74
C ALA A 372 11.54 -15.43 -10.90
N ASN A 373 12.08 -16.65 -10.73
CA ASN A 373 11.51 -17.68 -9.83
C ASN A 373 12.06 -17.54 -8.41
N PHE A 374 12.33 -16.31 -7.97
CA PHE A 374 12.86 -16.03 -6.67
C PHE A 374 11.87 -16.50 -5.59
N PRO A 375 12.29 -17.36 -4.66
CA PRO A 375 11.43 -17.77 -3.57
C PRO A 375 11.13 -16.56 -2.69
N GLY A 376 9.92 -16.49 -2.16
CA GLY A 376 9.60 -15.56 -1.09
C GLY A 376 10.53 -15.78 0.11
N PRO A 377 10.48 -14.91 1.13
CA PRO A 377 11.23 -15.15 2.36
C PRO A 377 10.84 -16.51 2.92
N GLY A 378 11.78 -17.21 3.54
CA GLY A 378 11.52 -18.54 4.09
C GLY A 378 10.43 -18.57 5.17
N GLN A 379 10.06 -17.40 5.68
CA GLN A 379 9.01 -17.21 6.68
C GLN A 379 8.45 -15.79 6.60
N SER A 380 7.16 -15.60 6.89
CA SER A 380 6.58 -14.26 6.92
C SER A 380 7.10 -13.46 8.13
N ASN A 381 7.07 -12.14 8.01
CA ASN A 381 7.69 -11.20 8.94
C ASN A 381 6.68 -10.21 9.52
N SER A 382 5.56 -10.71 10.01
CA SER A 382 4.57 -9.88 10.71
C SER A 382 5.15 -9.29 11.99
N ASN A 383 4.84 -8.04 12.27
CA ASN A 383 5.49 -7.29 13.34
C ASN A 383 4.62 -6.16 13.89
N LEU A 384 5.11 -5.59 15.00
CA LEU A 384 4.58 -4.37 15.58
C LEU A 384 5.55 -3.22 15.33
N TRP A 385 5.05 -2.14 14.75
CA TRP A 385 5.78 -0.91 14.52
C TRP A 385 5.33 0.14 15.54
N PHE A 386 6.20 0.47 16.50
CA PHE A 386 5.96 1.45 17.56
C PHE A 386 6.46 2.81 17.13
N THR A 387 5.57 3.78 17.03
CA THR A 387 5.90 5.12 16.55
C THR A 387 5.40 6.20 17.50
N SER A 388 5.80 7.45 17.25
CA SER A 388 5.17 8.63 17.87
C SER A 388 3.74 8.80 17.34
N LEU A 389 2.91 9.55 18.04
CA LEU A 389 1.57 9.93 17.58
C LEU A 389 1.62 10.87 16.37
N SER A 390 2.76 11.56 16.16
CA SER A 390 3.00 12.47 15.01
C SER A 390 3.50 11.73 13.75
N LYS A 391 3.97 10.48 13.88
CA LYS A 391 4.56 9.74 12.74
C LYS A 391 3.72 9.74 11.46
N PRO A 392 2.38 9.70 11.50
CA PRO A 392 1.57 9.82 10.30
C PRO A 392 1.70 11.15 9.51
N ASP A 393 2.35 12.17 10.08
CA ASP A 393 2.62 13.46 9.39
C ASP A 393 4.05 13.56 8.82
N GLU A 394 4.90 12.55 9.07
CA GLU A 394 6.37 12.66 8.89
C GLU A 394 6.92 11.76 7.77
N LEU A 395 6.09 11.07 7.01
CA LEU A 395 6.54 10.10 6.00
C LEU A 395 6.54 10.69 4.58
N GLY A 396 6.18 9.90 3.58
CA GLY A 396 6.22 10.32 2.19
C GLY A 396 5.25 11.45 1.84
N PRO A 397 5.50 12.19 0.76
CA PRO A 397 4.67 13.33 0.37
C PRO A 397 3.24 12.89 0.03
N ALA A 398 2.28 13.73 0.40
CA ALA A 398 0.89 13.53 0.04
C ALA A 398 0.70 13.81 -1.46
N THR A 399 0.77 12.77 -2.27
CA THR A 399 0.47 12.79 -3.70
C THR A 399 -0.48 11.64 -4.01
N ALA A 400 -1.61 11.94 -4.65
CA ALA A 400 -2.65 10.97 -4.87
C ALA A 400 -3.43 11.23 -6.17
N THR A 401 -4.00 10.16 -6.74
CA THR A 401 -4.79 10.20 -7.96
C THR A 401 -6.10 9.43 -7.80
N GLY A 402 -7.13 9.84 -8.51
CA GLY A 402 -8.39 9.10 -8.56
C GLY A 402 -9.36 9.67 -9.57
N SER A 403 -10.40 8.91 -9.89
CA SER A 403 -11.41 9.31 -10.87
C SER A 403 -12.81 9.21 -10.28
N VAL A 404 -13.69 10.10 -10.71
CA VAL A 404 -15.14 9.94 -10.50
C VAL A 404 -15.76 9.19 -11.67
N TRP A 405 -15.28 9.44 -12.90
CA TRP A 405 -15.62 8.72 -14.10
C TRP A 405 -14.36 8.29 -14.85
N ASP A 406 -14.37 7.10 -15.40
CA ASP A 406 -13.28 6.54 -16.18
C ASP A 406 -13.84 5.79 -17.40
N LYS A 407 -14.17 6.55 -18.44
CA LYS A 407 -14.89 6.11 -19.62
C LYS A 407 -16.29 5.57 -19.28
N ASP A 408 -16.94 6.22 -18.31
CA ASP A 408 -18.29 5.86 -17.87
C ASP A 408 -19.35 6.51 -18.78
N PRO A 409 -20.46 5.82 -19.09
CA PRO A 409 -21.62 6.43 -19.74
C PRO A 409 -22.36 7.31 -18.74
N VAL A 410 -22.39 8.63 -19.00
CA VAL A 410 -22.99 9.64 -18.15
C VAL A 410 -24.20 10.24 -18.85
N LYS A 411 -25.32 10.41 -18.14
CA LYS A 411 -26.52 11.07 -18.65
C LYS A 411 -26.45 12.58 -18.46
N ALA A 412 -27.17 13.33 -19.31
CA ALA A 412 -27.34 14.77 -19.14
C ALA A 412 -27.86 15.10 -17.72
N GLY A 413 -27.21 16.04 -17.04
CA GLY A 413 -27.58 16.47 -15.70
C GLY A 413 -27.22 15.50 -14.56
N GLU A 414 -26.64 14.33 -14.86
CA GLU A 414 -26.18 13.39 -13.86
C GLU A 414 -24.94 13.93 -13.14
N TYR A 415 -24.98 13.93 -11.81
CA TYR A 415 -23.84 14.30 -10.98
C TYR A 415 -22.94 13.09 -10.69
N SER A 416 -21.63 13.34 -10.67
CA SER A 416 -20.69 12.39 -10.09
C SER A 416 -20.90 12.25 -8.58
N GLU A 417 -20.38 11.16 -8.00
CA GLU A 417 -20.16 11.12 -6.55
C GLU A 417 -19.22 12.25 -6.14
N PRO A 418 -19.40 12.86 -4.93
CA PRO A 418 -18.49 13.87 -4.41
C PRO A 418 -17.06 13.30 -4.27
N PHE A 419 -16.07 14.04 -4.76
CA PHE A 419 -14.67 13.70 -4.67
C PHE A 419 -13.97 14.65 -3.69
N LEU A 420 -13.10 14.15 -2.82
CA LEU A 420 -12.39 15.00 -1.86
C LEU A 420 -11.59 16.08 -2.61
N PHE A 421 -11.72 17.34 -2.16
CA PHE A 421 -11.10 18.47 -2.84
C PHE A 421 -10.15 19.28 -1.96
N SER A 422 -10.35 19.22 -0.63
CA SER A 422 -9.52 19.92 0.35
C SER A 422 -8.28 19.13 0.76
N GLY A 423 -7.28 19.85 1.26
CA GLY A 423 -6.12 19.25 1.95
C GLY A 423 -4.86 19.13 1.10
N TRP A 424 -4.81 19.64 -0.12
CA TRP A 424 -3.61 19.67 -0.97
C TRP A 424 -3.26 21.08 -1.44
N ASP A 425 -1.98 21.33 -1.61
CA ASP A 425 -1.45 22.57 -2.19
C ASP A 425 -1.83 22.73 -3.67
N TYR A 426 -1.74 21.64 -4.43
CA TYR A 426 -1.97 21.62 -5.87
C TYR A 426 -3.01 20.58 -6.25
N ARG A 427 -3.95 20.99 -7.09
CA ARG A 427 -5.07 20.17 -7.52
C ARG A 427 -5.30 20.32 -9.00
N MET A 428 -5.34 19.19 -9.71
CA MET A 428 -5.64 19.16 -11.15
C MET A 428 -6.85 18.25 -11.42
N ALA A 429 -7.65 18.63 -12.41
CA ALA A 429 -8.65 17.76 -13.03
C ALA A 429 -8.28 17.49 -14.47
N TRP A 430 -8.48 16.27 -14.92
CA TRP A 430 -8.31 15.79 -16.28
C TRP A 430 -9.68 15.37 -16.80
N VAL A 431 -10.12 15.96 -17.92
CA VAL A 431 -11.46 15.75 -18.47
C VAL A 431 -11.34 15.31 -19.91
N LYS A 432 -11.99 14.19 -20.28
CA LYS A 432 -12.08 13.70 -21.65
C LYS A 432 -13.53 13.42 -22.02
N ASN A 433 -13.89 13.86 -23.22
CA ASN A 433 -15.18 13.62 -23.85
C ASN A 433 -14.99 12.62 -25.00
N ASP A 434 -15.33 11.34 -24.81
CA ASP A 434 -15.23 10.31 -25.85
C ASP A 434 -16.52 10.20 -26.70
N SER A 435 -17.43 11.20 -26.65
CA SER A 435 -18.61 11.23 -27.50
C SER A 435 -18.36 11.93 -28.86
N SER A 436 -19.33 11.85 -29.75
CA SER A 436 -19.28 12.43 -31.10
C SER A 436 -19.73 13.90 -31.17
N HIS A 437 -20.03 14.55 -30.03
CA HIS A 437 -20.48 15.94 -29.92
C HIS A 437 -19.79 16.66 -28.77
N SER A 438 -19.79 17.96 -28.77
CA SER A 438 -19.24 18.76 -27.67
C SER A 438 -20.13 18.66 -26.43
N VAL A 439 -19.52 18.64 -25.26
CA VAL A 439 -20.20 18.53 -23.96
C VAL A 439 -19.61 19.54 -22.99
N SER A 440 -20.50 20.24 -22.24
CA SER A 440 -20.09 21.09 -21.12
C SER A 440 -20.04 20.30 -19.82
N PHE A 441 -18.90 20.41 -19.12
CA PHE A 441 -18.67 19.82 -17.80
C PHE A 441 -18.73 20.95 -16.76
N ALA A 442 -19.73 20.92 -15.89
CA ALA A 442 -19.91 21.88 -14.81
C ALA A 442 -19.43 21.30 -13.48
N PHE A 443 -18.41 21.94 -12.91
CA PHE A 443 -17.86 21.61 -11.60
C PHE A 443 -18.52 22.45 -10.51
N GLU A 444 -18.92 21.79 -9.44
CA GLU A 444 -19.50 22.41 -8.25
C GLU A 444 -18.71 21.98 -7.00
N VAL A 445 -18.61 22.87 -6.02
CA VAL A 445 -17.96 22.58 -4.72
C VAL A 445 -18.93 22.71 -3.56
N ASP A 446 -18.82 21.82 -2.60
CA ASP A 446 -19.37 21.97 -1.27
C ASP A 446 -18.27 22.52 -0.34
N LYS A 447 -18.38 23.81 0.00
CA LYS A 447 -17.35 24.53 0.75
C LYS A 447 -17.28 24.16 2.23
N LYS A 448 -18.34 23.58 2.77
CA LYS A 448 -18.51 23.34 4.20
C LYS A 448 -18.76 21.88 4.55
N GLY A 449 -18.82 21.00 3.56
CA GLY A 449 -19.18 19.60 3.79
C GLY A 449 -20.62 19.44 4.31
N ASN A 450 -21.52 20.31 3.93
CA ASN A 450 -22.91 20.34 4.38
C ASN A 450 -23.94 20.11 3.27
N ASN A 451 -23.46 19.55 2.17
CA ASN A 451 -24.23 19.22 0.97
C ASN A 451 -24.87 20.46 0.29
N GLN A 452 -24.25 21.65 0.50
CA GLN A 452 -24.63 22.88 -0.19
C GLN A 452 -23.62 23.19 -1.30
N TRP A 453 -24.03 22.94 -2.53
CA TRP A 453 -23.18 23.02 -3.70
C TRP A 453 -23.23 24.40 -4.34
N THR A 454 -22.07 24.92 -4.72
CA THR A 454 -21.90 26.18 -5.43
C THR A 454 -21.11 25.96 -6.71
N PRO A 455 -21.46 26.62 -7.84
CA PRO A 455 -20.70 26.55 -9.07
C PRO A 455 -19.25 26.99 -8.85
N LEU A 456 -18.29 26.23 -9.38
CA LEU A 456 -16.88 26.55 -9.36
C LEU A 456 -16.38 26.93 -10.77
N ARG A 457 -16.61 26.06 -11.74
CA ARG A 457 -16.12 26.22 -13.10
C ARG A 457 -16.95 25.40 -14.09
N GLU A 458 -17.11 25.91 -15.31
CA GLU A 458 -17.69 25.20 -16.44
C GLU A 458 -16.68 25.19 -17.59
N ILE A 459 -16.52 24.03 -18.24
CA ILE A 459 -15.67 23.87 -19.40
C ILE A 459 -16.42 23.12 -20.49
N LYS A 460 -16.25 23.59 -21.74
CA LYS A 460 -16.72 22.88 -22.91
C LYS A 460 -15.60 22.03 -23.49
N VAL A 461 -15.87 20.75 -23.71
CA VAL A 461 -14.94 19.80 -24.31
C VAL A 461 -15.50 19.31 -25.64
N GLU A 462 -14.76 19.50 -26.70
CA GLU A 462 -15.18 19.10 -28.04
C GLU A 462 -15.18 17.58 -28.20
N ALA A 463 -15.83 17.07 -29.24
CA ALA A 463 -15.95 15.63 -29.53
C ALA A 463 -14.58 14.97 -29.63
N GLY A 464 -14.33 13.94 -28.82
CA GLY A 464 -13.06 13.19 -28.77
C GLY A 464 -11.89 13.91 -28.13
N GLU A 465 -12.06 15.16 -27.68
CA GLU A 465 -10.99 15.97 -27.12
C GLU A 465 -10.90 15.82 -25.58
N SER A 466 -9.79 16.32 -25.05
CA SER A 466 -9.51 16.37 -23.61
C SER A 466 -9.01 17.74 -23.18
N VAL A 467 -9.28 18.09 -21.94
CA VAL A 467 -8.87 19.35 -21.30
C VAL A 467 -8.38 19.05 -19.89
N HIS A 468 -7.39 19.78 -19.44
CA HIS A 468 -6.96 19.75 -18.03
C HIS A 468 -7.24 21.10 -17.36
N ILE A 469 -7.44 21.05 -16.04
CA ILE A 469 -7.68 22.21 -15.19
C ILE A 469 -6.67 22.16 -14.06
N LEU A 470 -5.88 23.21 -13.92
CA LEU A 470 -5.15 23.50 -12.68
C LEU A 470 -6.05 24.41 -11.84
N PHE A 471 -6.42 23.98 -10.66
CA PHE A 471 -7.22 24.80 -9.75
C PHE A 471 -6.33 25.78 -8.98
N ASP A 472 -6.78 27.03 -8.92
CA ASP A 472 -6.12 28.04 -8.11
C ASP A 472 -6.19 27.67 -6.61
N LYS A 473 -5.24 28.15 -5.81
CA LYS A 473 -5.24 27.91 -4.35
C LYS A 473 -6.48 28.46 -3.66
N GLU A 474 -7.06 29.52 -4.21
CA GLU A 474 -8.31 30.18 -3.75
C GLU A 474 -9.57 29.39 -4.08
N ALA A 475 -9.50 28.36 -4.92
CA ALA A 475 -10.63 27.47 -5.22
C ALA A 475 -10.93 26.59 -3.99
N LEU A 476 -11.62 27.13 -2.98
CA LEU A 476 -11.90 26.44 -1.73
C LEU A 476 -13.12 25.53 -1.83
N GLY A 477 -13.03 24.35 -1.23
CA GLY A 477 -14.11 23.36 -1.08
C GLY A 477 -13.65 22.15 -0.32
N GLU A 478 -14.54 21.51 0.42
CA GLU A 478 -14.28 20.19 1.02
C GLU A 478 -14.43 19.11 -0.04
N TRP A 479 -15.49 19.24 -0.85
CA TRP A 479 -15.83 18.27 -1.89
C TRP A 479 -16.04 18.97 -3.22
N ILE A 480 -15.73 18.26 -4.33
CA ILE A 480 -16.03 18.65 -5.70
C ILE A 480 -16.88 17.58 -6.36
N ARG A 481 -17.82 17.98 -7.19
CA ARG A 481 -18.57 17.09 -8.08
C ARG A 481 -18.67 17.69 -9.47
N VAL A 482 -19.00 16.88 -10.45
CA VAL A 482 -19.14 17.29 -11.83
C VAL A 482 -20.43 16.75 -12.42
N LYS A 483 -21.05 17.52 -13.35
CA LYS A 483 -22.16 17.08 -14.18
C LYS A 483 -21.94 17.49 -15.63
N THR A 484 -22.66 16.86 -16.56
CA THR A 484 -22.63 17.15 -17.98
C THR A 484 -23.97 17.71 -18.46
N ASP A 485 -23.93 18.58 -19.47
CA ASP A 485 -25.15 19.15 -20.09
C ASP A 485 -25.78 18.20 -21.12
N ALA A 486 -25.03 17.23 -21.62
CA ALA A 486 -25.46 16.23 -22.59
C ALA A 486 -24.97 14.84 -22.24
N PRO A 487 -25.60 13.76 -22.73
CA PRO A 487 -25.09 12.42 -22.53
C PRO A 487 -23.71 12.25 -23.16
N THR A 488 -22.80 11.56 -22.46
CA THR A 488 -21.44 11.36 -22.95
C THR A 488 -20.81 10.09 -22.39
N LEU A 489 -19.73 9.64 -23.02
CA LEU A 489 -18.77 8.70 -22.45
C LEU A 489 -17.64 9.55 -21.86
N ALA A 490 -17.63 9.71 -20.53
CA ALA A 490 -16.78 10.67 -19.84
C ALA A 490 -15.65 10.00 -19.04
N THR A 491 -14.50 10.67 -19.06
CA THR A 491 -13.44 10.45 -18.06
C THR A 491 -13.19 11.75 -17.31
N VAL A 492 -13.30 11.72 -15.99
CA VAL A 492 -12.91 12.81 -15.10
C VAL A 492 -12.07 12.27 -13.97
N SER A 493 -10.79 12.60 -14.00
CA SER A 493 -9.78 12.18 -13.05
C SER A 493 -9.16 13.39 -12.35
N PHE A 494 -8.75 13.19 -11.11
CA PHE A 494 -8.07 14.19 -10.30
C PHE A 494 -6.67 13.72 -9.93
N THR A 495 -5.71 14.63 -9.94
CA THR A 495 -4.34 14.40 -9.47
C THR A 495 -3.98 15.53 -8.51
N TYR A 496 -3.67 15.20 -7.28
CA TYR A 496 -3.38 16.14 -6.20
C TYR A 496 -2.01 15.87 -5.61
N THR A 497 -1.32 16.93 -5.22
CA THR A 497 -0.02 16.82 -4.57
C THR A 497 0.25 18.02 -3.68
N ASP A 498 1.04 17.77 -2.63
CA ASP A 498 1.75 18.82 -1.92
C ASP A 498 3.16 18.99 -2.50
N SER A 499 3.83 20.07 -2.17
CA SER A 499 5.26 20.24 -2.48
C SER A 499 6.07 19.15 -1.79
N ASP A 500 7.05 18.56 -2.49
CA ASP A 500 7.96 17.60 -1.88
C ASP A 500 9.17 18.34 -1.26
N GLU A 501 9.08 18.63 0.03
CA GLU A 501 10.09 19.36 0.78
C GLU A 501 11.28 18.49 1.23
N ARG A 502 11.28 17.19 0.89
CA ARG A 502 12.39 16.29 1.23
C ARG A 502 13.70 16.76 0.57
N SER A 503 14.82 16.47 1.25
CA SER A 503 16.16 16.68 0.66
C SER A 503 16.41 15.72 -0.52
N THR A 504 17.28 16.10 -1.43
CA THR A 504 17.89 15.19 -2.41
C THR A 504 19.07 14.41 -1.83
N THR A 505 19.50 14.74 -0.61
CA THR A 505 20.53 14.03 0.15
C THR A 505 19.88 13.13 1.18
N SER A 506 20.47 11.97 1.40
CA SER A 506 19.99 11.00 2.40
C SER A 506 20.17 11.52 3.82
N ASP A 507 19.27 11.09 4.72
CA ASP A 507 19.39 11.31 6.16
C ASP A 507 20.61 10.57 6.74
N GLU A 508 21.11 11.04 7.90
CA GLU A 508 22.25 10.44 8.61
C GLU A 508 22.05 8.98 9.02
N MET A 509 20.81 8.51 9.11
CA MET A 509 20.53 7.10 9.39
C MET A 509 21.04 6.15 8.29
N PHE A 510 21.32 6.64 7.10
CA PHE A 510 21.90 5.89 6.00
C PHE A 510 23.43 6.01 5.89
N GLU A 511 24.09 6.76 6.78
CA GLU A 511 25.55 6.84 6.84
C GLU A 511 26.13 5.43 7.00
N GLY A 512 27.09 5.10 6.15
CA GLY A 512 27.69 3.77 6.08
C GLY A 512 27.06 2.82 5.06
N LEU A 513 26.03 3.24 4.29
CA LEU A 513 25.79 2.61 3.00
C LEU A 513 26.92 2.98 2.03
N ALA A 514 27.40 2.00 1.27
CA ALA A 514 28.54 2.19 0.37
C ALA A 514 28.20 3.14 -0.79
N GLU A 515 28.89 4.25 -0.92
CA GLU A 515 28.77 5.15 -2.07
C GLU A 515 29.23 4.50 -3.38
N LEU A 516 28.86 5.10 -4.51
CA LEU A 516 29.12 4.52 -5.84
C LEU A 516 30.61 4.33 -6.15
N ASP A 517 31.48 5.16 -5.60
CA ASP A 517 32.92 5.08 -5.77
C ASP A 517 33.64 4.22 -4.71
N CYS A 518 32.95 3.77 -3.66
CA CYS A 518 33.49 2.88 -2.65
C CYS A 518 33.99 1.57 -3.29
N ASN A 519 35.22 1.17 -3.03
CA ASN A 519 35.85 -0.03 -3.59
C ASN A 519 36.18 -1.12 -2.58
N HIS A 520 35.67 -1.02 -1.37
CA HIS A 520 35.87 -1.96 -0.27
C HIS A 520 34.56 -2.32 0.47
N SER A 521 33.40 -2.08 -0.17
CA SER A 521 32.10 -2.36 0.43
C SER A 521 31.89 -3.84 0.75
N ILE A 522 31.06 -4.08 1.78
CA ILE A 522 30.51 -5.39 2.13
C ILE A 522 29.11 -5.50 1.55
N GLY A 523 28.95 -6.46 0.65
CA GLY A 523 27.67 -6.78 0.04
C GLY A 523 27.21 -8.19 0.37
N GLY A 524 26.32 -8.74 -0.42
CA GLY A 524 25.90 -10.13 -0.32
C GLY A 524 24.43 -10.37 -0.60
N LEU A 525 24.05 -11.64 -0.65
CA LEU A 525 22.70 -12.11 -0.89
C LEU A 525 21.97 -12.39 0.43
N LEU A 526 20.70 -11.99 0.51
CA LEU A 526 19.86 -12.08 1.70
C LEU A 526 18.73 -13.08 1.51
N TYR A 527 18.40 -13.85 2.56
CA TYR A 527 17.22 -14.70 2.60
C TYR A 527 16.71 -14.95 4.04
N SER A 528 15.45 -14.61 4.33
CA SER A 528 14.81 -14.98 5.59
C SER A 528 14.52 -16.48 5.63
N LEU A 529 15.19 -17.19 6.53
CA LEU A 529 15.11 -18.64 6.65
C LEU A 529 13.77 -19.08 7.25
N GLY A 530 13.19 -20.14 6.67
CA GLY A 530 11.99 -20.79 7.17
C GLY A 530 12.25 -21.90 8.20
N ASN A 531 11.28 -22.80 8.34
CA ASN A 531 11.37 -24.03 9.14
C ASN A 531 11.75 -23.78 10.62
N ASN A 532 11.16 -22.77 11.24
CA ASN A 532 11.38 -22.36 12.64
C ASN A 532 12.80 -21.86 12.96
N ARG A 533 13.70 -21.73 12.00
CA ARG A 533 15.05 -21.14 12.22
C ARG A 533 14.98 -19.66 12.57
N ARG A 534 14.02 -18.94 11.97
CA ARG A 534 13.72 -17.53 12.27
C ARG A 534 14.93 -16.61 12.24
N ALA A 535 15.90 -16.91 11.38
CA ALA A 535 17.13 -16.16 11.17
C ALA A 535 17.17 -15.55 9.77
N LEU A 536 17.97 -14.51 9.57
CA LEU A 536 18.31 -14.01 8.25
C LEU A 536 19.62 -14.63 7.79
N GLY A 537 19.59 -15.38 6.71
CA GLY A 537 20.79 -15.91 6.07
C GLY A 537 21.43 -14.86 5.14
N ILE A 538 22.75 -14.75 5.21
CA ILE A 538 23.55 -13.80 4.43
C ILE A 538 24.74 -14.53 3.83
N VAL A 539 24.81 -14.61 2.51
CA VAL A 539 26.04 -14.99 1.80
C VAL A 539 26.82 -13.72 1.54
N SER A 540 27.75 -13.41 2.43
CA SER A 540 28.48 -12.15 2.41
C SER A 540 29.56 -12.12 1.35
N THR A 541 29.73 -10.97 0.72
CA THR A 541 30.76 -10.66 -0.27
C THR A 541 31.48 -9.38 0.09
N GLN A 542 32.74 -9.26 -0.31
CA GLN A 542 33.54 -8.05 -0.17
C GLN A 542 34.14 -7.64 -1.50
N GLN A 543 34.09 -6.37 -1.79
CA GLN A 543 34.82 -5.81 -2.93
C GLN A 543 36.30 -5.61 -2.54
N LYS A 544 37.23 -6.21 -3.30
CA LYS A 544 38.69 -6.08 -3.12
C LYS A 544 39.34 -5.97 -4.50
N ASP A 545 40.13 -4.91 -4.70
CA ASP A 545 40.90 -4.72 -5.94
C ASP A 545 40.01 -4.87 -7.21
N GLY A 546 38.81 -4.31 -7.18
CA GLY A 546 37.86 -4.36 -8.29
C GLY A 546 37.18 -5.74 -8.49
N LYS A 547 37.39 -6.70 -7.59
CA LYS A 547 36.78 -8.03 -7.64
C LYS A 547 35.84 -8.25 -6.45
N VAL A 548 34.73 -8.92 -6.70
CA VAL A 548 33.83 -9.37 -5.65
C VAL A 548 34.26 -10.75 -5.17
N VAL A 549 34.56 -10.90 -3.87
CA VAL A 549 35.00 -12.15 -3.24
C VAL A 549 34.02 -12.54 -2.14
N GLU A 550 33.56 -13.79 -2.17
CA GLU A 550 32.74 -14.35 -1.09
C GLU A 550 33.53 -14.46 0.22
N CYS A 551 32.93 -13.98 1.32
CA CYS A 551 33.55 -13.99 2.65
C CYS A 551 33.02 -15.13 3.55
N GLY A 552 31.89 -15.73 3.17
CA GLY A 552 31.25 -16.83 3.87
C GLY A 552 29.78 -16.63 4.13
N TYR A 553 29.20 -17.59 4.86
CA TYR A 553 27.78 -17.59 5.23
C TYR A 553 27.62 -17.15 6.68
N TYR A 554 26.62 -16.27 6.90
CA TYR A 554 26.30 -15.68 8.21
C TYR A 554 24.79 -15.77 8.46
N GLU A 555 24.43 -15.78 9.74
CA GLU A 555 23.05 -15.67 10.17
C GLU A 555 22.88 -14.54 11.16
N MET A 556 21.85 -13.73 10.98
CA MET A 556 21.40 -12.72 11.94
C MET A 556 20.17 -13.24 12.69
N ASN A 557 20.19 -13.11 14.01
CA ASN A 557 19.10 -13.52 14.90
C ASN A 557 18.24 -12.31 15.36
N ASP A 558 17.27 -12.58 16.23
CA ASP A 558 16.35 -11.59 16.80
C ASP A 558 17.00 -10.57 17.76
N THR A 559 18.25 -10.81 18.17
CA THR A 559 19.07 -9.86 18.93
C THR A 559 20.03 -9.07 18.04
N LEU A 560 19.83 -9.11 16.73
CA LEU A 560 20.64 -8.44 15.72
C LEU A 560 22.12 -8.85 15.72
N LYS A 561 22.44 -10.02 16.26
CA LYS A 561 23.79 -10.58 16.20
C LYS A 561 23.99 -11.29 14.87
N LEU A 562 25.00 -10.82 14.15
CA LEU A 562 25.43 -11.37 12.86
C LEU A 562 26.60 -12.33 13.09
N VAL A 563 26.36 -13.65 12.96
CA VAL A 563 27.30 -14.69 13.32
C VAL A 563 27.62 -15.59 12.13
N ARG A 564 28.93 -15.83 11.92
CA ARG A 564 29.37 -16.77 10.89
C ARG A 564 28.90 -18.20 11.21
N LYS A 565 28.40 -18.89 10.17
CA LYS A 565 27.93 -20.28 10.27
C LYS A 565 28.64 -21.18 9.25
N ASP A 566 28.88 -22.43 9.67
CA ASP A 566 29.29 -23.49 8.74
C ASP A 566 28.05 -24.30 8.35
N ASP A 567 27.33 -23.82 7.34
CA ASP A 567 26.10 -24.42 6.80
C ASP A 567 26.11 -24.30 5.28
N PRO A 568 26.80 -25.21 4.59
CA PRO A 568 26.91 -25.18 3.14
C PRO A 568 25.55 -25.39 2.44
N GLU A 569 24.60 -26.10 3.05
CA GLU A 569 23.27 -26.35 2.46
C GLU A 569 22.49 -25.03 2.35
N SER A 570 22.41 -24.25 3.42
CA SER A 570 21.74 -22.94 3.40
C SER A 570 22.49 -21.92 2.52
N ARG A 571 23.82 -21.95 2.54
CA ARG A 571 24.65 -21.11 1.68
C ARG A 571 24.37 -21.42 0.20
N ASP A 572 24.41 -22.68 -0.20
CA ASP A 572 24.20 -23.11 -1.59
C ASP A 572 22.78 -22.82 -2.06
N PHE A 573 21.79 -23.01 -1.19
CA PHE A 573 20.40 -22.65 -1.47
C PHE A 573 20.29 -21.13 -1.80
N ILE A 574 20.88 -20.26 -0.98
CA ILE A 574 20.81 -18.80 -1.20
C ILE A 574 21.51 -18.43 -2.50
N VAL A 575 22.69 -18.96 -2.77
CA VAL A 575 23.45 -18.68 -3.99
C VAL A 575 22.69 -19.14 -5.24
N GLU A 576 22.04 -20.31 -5.19
CA GLU A 576 21.30 -20.85 -6.33
C GLU A 576 19.92 -20.16 -6.51
N LYS A 577 19.13 -20.04 -5.43
CA LYS A 577 17.73 -19.61 -5.51
C LYS A 577 17.54 -18.11 -5.41
N CYS A 578 18.47 -17.41 -4.72
CA CYS A 578 18.38 -15.99 -4.49
C CYS A 578 19.38 -15.18 -5.33
N ALA A 579 19.97 -15.77 -6.34
CA ALA A 579 20.81 -15.06 -7.31
C ALA A 579 20.09 -13.83 -7.90
N ILE A 580 20.83 -12.78 -8.18
CA ILE A 580 20.30 -11.59 -8.82
C ILE A 580 20.01 -11.91 -10.29
N PRO A 581 18.77 -11.77 -10.77
CA PRO A 581 18.42 -12.04 -12.16
C PRO A 581 19.14 -11.08 -13.12
N SER A 582 19.59 -11.62 -14.27
CA SER A 582 20.19 -10.82 -15.32
C SER A 582 19.16 -10.33 -16.34
N LYS A 583 19.46 -9.22 -17.03
CA LYS A 583 18.67 -8.71 -18.17
C LYS A 583 17.19 -8.44 -17.84
N VAL A 584 16.93 -8.02 -16.61
CA VAL A 584 15.58 -7.65 -16.14
C VAL A 584 15.12 -6.37 -16.84
N VAL A 585 16.05 -5.43 -17.02
CA VAL A 585 15.82 -4.17 -17.70
C VAL A 585 16.90 -3.95 -18.75
N THR A 586 16.68 -3.01 -19.66
CA THR A 586 17.68 -2.57 -20.64
C THR A 586 17.99 -1.10 -20.42
N VAL A 587 19.21 -0.76 -20.04
CA VAL A 587 19.66 0.61 -19.95
C VAL A 587 20.04 1.09 -21.36
N GLU A 588 19.32 2.10 -21.84
CA GLU A 588 19.58 2.75 -23.12
C GLU A 588 20.18 4.15 -22.90
N SER A 589 20.56 4.84 -23.98
CA SER A 589 21.24 6.13 -23.89
C SER A 589 20.43 7.25 -23.20
N SER A 590 19.13 7.13 -23.12
CA SER A 590 18.25 8.17 -22.58
C SER A 590 17.18 7.66 -21.62
N SER A 591 17.07 6.37 -21.39
CA SER A 591 16.09 5.81 -20.47
C SER A 591 16.38 4.36 -20.15
N VAL A 592 15.74 3.84 -19.11
CA VAL A 592 15.68 2.42 -18.84
C VAL A 592 14.40 1.86 -19.45
N LEU A 593 14.56 0.88 -20.34
CA LEU A 593 13.44 0.13 -20.92
C LEU A 593 13.08 -1.06 -20.02
N VAL A 594 11.82 -1.14 -19.64
CA VAL A 594 11.21 -2.30 -19.00
C VAL A 594 10.17 -2.89 -19.95
N VAL A 595 10.20 -4.21 -20.14
CA VAL A 595 9.16 -4.96 -20.86
C VAL A 595 8.48 -5.87 -19.87
N ASP A 596 7.21 -5.62 -19.58
CA ASP A 596 6.45 -6.40 -18.61
C ASP A 596 6.01 -7.78 -19.15
N ASP A 597 5.41 -8.61 -18.30
CA ASP A 597 5.02 -9.97 -18.67
C ASP A 597 3.88 -10.02 -19.71
N LYS A 598 3.18 -8.90 -19.91
CA LYS A 598 2.17 -8.70 -20.96
C LYS A 598 2.78 -8.18 -22.27
N GLY A 599 4.10 -7.94 -22.30
CA GLY A 599 4.83 -7.40 -23.47
C GLY A 599 4.67 -5.89 -23.64
N ARG A 600 4.09 -5.17 -22.65
CA ARG A 600 3.98 -3.71 -22.67
C ARG A 600 5.35 -3.10 -22.35
N ARG A 601 5.66 -1.99 -23.00
CA ARG A 601 6.93 -1.29 -22.90
C ARG A 601 6.76 -0.05 -22.04
N TRP A 602 7.68 0.12 -21.08
CA TRP A 602 7.68 1.23 -20.12
C TRP A 602 9.07 1.81 -20.03
N ARG A 603 9.18 3.12 -19.91
CA ARG A 603 10.48 3.79 -19.78
C ARG A 603 10.58 4.53 -18.46
N LEU A 604 11.71 4.30 -17.78
CA LEU A 604 12.04 4.92 -16.49
C LEU A 604 13.22 5.87 -16.66
N PRO A 605 13.33 6.93 -15.82
CA PRO A 605 14.45 7.83 -15.81
C PRO A 605 15.79 7.15 -15.53
N LEU A 606 16.85 7.77 -16.04
CA LEU A 606 18.24 7.49 -15.68
C LEU A 606 18.60 8.24 -14.39
N GLY A 607 19.45 7.62 -13.58
CA GLY A 607 20.18 8.24 -12.47
C GLY A 607 21.64 8.49 -12.84
N ASP A 608 22.56 8.29 -11.87
CA ASP A 608 23.99 8.39 -12.10
C ASP A 608 24.48 7.30 -13.09
N GLU A 609 25.34 7.67 -14.03
CA GLU A 609 25.85 6.77 -15.05
C GLU A 609 26.65 5.57 -14.50
N ALA A 610 27.23 5.71 -13.29
CA ALA A 610 27.97 4.64 -12.62
C ALA A 610 27.09 3.40 -12.37
N TYR A 611 25.77 3.58 -12.25
CA TYR A 611 24.84 2.45 -12.10
C TYR A 611 24.80 1.55 -13.33
N THR A 612 25.03 2.06 -14.53
CA THR A 612 24.98 1.25 -15.77
C THR A 612 25.93 0.05 -15.68
N GLY A 613 27.19 0.30 -15.29
CA GLY A 613 28.16 -0.78 -15.12
C GLY A 613 27.82 -1.79 -14.04
N LEU A 614 27.22 -1.35 -12.93
CA LEU A 614 26.78 -2.22 -11.84
C LEU A 614 25.58 -3.09 -12.26
N MET A 615 24.65 -2.53 -13.02
CA MET A 615 23.51 -3.25 -13.56
C MET A 615 23.91 -4.26 -14.62
N ASP A 616 24.82 -3.94 -15.50
CA ASP A 616 25.38 -4.85 -16.50
C ASP A 616 26.11 -6.04 -15.87
N GLN A 617 26.71 -5.86 -14.69
CA GLN A 617 27.37 -6.90 -13.93
C GLN A 617 26.40 -7.71 -13.05
N ASN A 618 25.09 -7.41 -13.04
CA ASN A 618 24.07 -7.95 -12.14
C ASN A 618 24.47 -7.81 -10.65
N ALA A 619 25.10 -6.70 -10.30
CA ALA A 619 25.57 -6.42 -8.94
C ALA A 619 24.45 -5.90 -8.01
N LEU A 620 23.29 -5.52 -8.57
CA LEU A 620 22.19 -4.87 -7.86
C LEU A 620 20.87 -5.65 -8.07
N ARG A 621 20.16 -5.90 -6.99
CA ARG A 621 18.81 -6.47 -7.04
C ARG A 621 17.83 -5.48 -7.65
N ILE A 622 17.13 -5.89 -8.71
CA ILE A 622 16.17 -5.04 -9.40
C ILE A 622 14.79 -5.10 -8.74
N CYS A 623 14.31 -6.29 -8.35
CA CYS A 623 12.96 -6.41 -7.81
C CYS A 623 12.88 -7.49 -6.72
N ARG A 624 12.14 -7.19 -5.66
CA ARG A 624 11.84 -8.13 -4.58
C ARG A 624 10.58 -7.72 -3.84
N GLU A 625 9.76 -8.70 -3.45
CA GLU A 625 8.69 -8.49 -2.50
C GLU A 625 9.29 -8.28 -1.11
N VAL A 626 8.95 -7.18 -0.47
CA VAL A 626 9.47 -6.78 0.84
C VAL A 626 8.37 -6.51 1.86
N VAL A 627 7.16 -6.30 1.38
CA VAL A 627 5.92 -6.31 2.14
C VAL A 627 4.88 -7.09 1.34
N THR A 628 3.91 -7.69 1.97
CA THR A 628 2.95 -8.57 1.31
C THR A 628 2.26 -7.89 0.12
N GLU A 629 2.28 -8.55 -1.03
CA GLU A 629 1.68 -8.10 -2.30
C GLU A 629 2.25 -6.79 -2.88
N ARG A 630 3.34 -6.29 -2.32
CA ARG A 630 4.02 -5.09 -2.81
C ARG A 630 5.49 -5.39 -3.10
N ASP A 631 5.90 -5.15 -4.33
CA ASP A 631 7.29 -5.27 -4.71
C ASP A 631 8.01 -3.92 -4.56
N LEU A 632 9.24 -3.99 -4.09
CA LEU A 632 10.21 -2.91 -4.21
C LEU A 632 11.05 -3.16 -5.46
N PHE A 633 11.06 -2.18 -6.35
CA PHE A 633 11.83 -2.20 -7.59
C PHE A 633 12.95 -1.15 -7.49
N SER A 634 14.20 -1.54 -7.75
CA SER A 634 15.36 -0.65 -7.66
C SER A 634 16.04 -0.56 -9.02
N CYS A 635 16.21 0.65 -9.53
CA CYS A 635 16.79 0.86 -10.82
C CYS A 635 17.47 2.24 -10.91
N MET A 636 18.72 2.26 -11.36
CA MET A 636 19.50 3.51 -11.53
C MET A 636 19.51 4.40 -10.28
N GLY A 637 19.61 3.80 -9.08
CA GLY A 637 19.62 4.52 -7.81
C GLY A 637 18.26 5.01 -7.33
N THR A 638 17.17 4.62 -7.97
CA THR A 638 15.82 4.96 -7.53
C THR A 638 15.08 3.71 -7.08
N PHE A 639 14.53 3.77 -5.87
CA PHE A 639 13.54 2.81 -5.40
C PHE A 639 12.14 3.20 -5.85
N TYR A 640 11.41 2.22 -6.34
CA TYR A 640 10.02 2.33 -6.77
C TYR A 640 9.13 1.34 -6.02
N GLU A 641 7.95 1.78 -5.66
CA GLU A 641 6.86 0.87 -5.32
C GLU A 641 6.27 0.30 -6.61
N LEU A 642 6.27 -1.03 -6.72
CA LEU A 642 5.75 -1.75 -7.88
C LEU A 642 4.55 -2.61 -7.46
N PRO A 643 3.30 -2.19 -7.78
CA PRO A 643 2.11 -2.94 -7.45
C PRO A 643 2.08 -4.36 -8.04
N ALA A 644 1.24 -5.22 -7.47
CA ALA A 644 1.01 -6.56 -7.97
C ALA A 644 0.45 -6.55 -9.42
N GLU A 645 0.60 -7.66 -10.15
CA GLU A 645 0.13 -7.77 -11.54
C GLU A 645 -1.38 -7.63 -11.68
N ASN A 646 -2.15 -8.14 -10.71
CA ASN A 646 -3.60 -8.00 -10.69
C ASN A 646 -4.06 -6.55 -10.40
N ALA A 647 -3.16 -5.69 -9.94
CA ALA A 647 -3.34 -4.23 -9.81
C ALA A 647 -2.69 -3.45 -10.97
N ASP A 648 -2.40 -4.11 -12.08
CA ASP A 648 -1.81 -3.63 -13.33
C ASP A 648 -0.29 -3.29 -13.30
N GLY A 649 0.40 -3.66 -12.23
CA GLY A 649 1.87 -3.71 -12.17
C GLY A 649 2.58 -2.43 -12.56
N TYR A 650 3.42 -2.48 -13.60
CA TYR A 650 4.24 -1.35 -14.05
C TYR A 650 3.42 -0.11 -14.46
N ALA A 651 2.18 -0.27 -14.93
CA ALA A 651 1.32 0.86 -15.23
C ALA A 651 1.07 1.79 -14.03
N LYS A 652 1.22 1.25 -12.81
CA LYS A 652 0.99 1.92 -11.54
C LYS A 652 2.25 2.14 -10.69
N ILE A 653 3.44 1.88 -11.24
CA ILE A 653 4.71 2.10 -10.55
C ILE A 653 4.86 3.56 -10.11
N ARG A 654 5.44 3.78 -8.91
CA ARG A 654 5.79 5.13 -8.43
C ARG A 654 7.19 5.17 -7.82
N PRO A 655 7.97 6.24 -8.03
CA PRO A 655 9.24 6.42 -7.33
C PRO A 655 8.99 6.74 -5.85
N VAL A 656 9.88 6.25 -5.00
CA VAL A 656 9.88 6.49 -3.55
C VAL A 656 11.01 7.40 -3.16
N ALA A 657 12.25 7.03 -3.54
CA ALA A 657 13.45 7.77 -3.22
C ALA A 657 14.55 7.53 -4.26
N THR A 658 15.42 8.52 -4.45
CA THR A 658 16.64 8.41 -5.26
C THR A 658 17.87 8.61 -4.38
N HIS A 659 18.90 7.78 -4.60
CA HIS A 659 20.14 7.75 -3.82
C HIS A 659 21.37 7.45 -4.69
N ASN A 660 22.56 7.56 -4.11
CA ASN A 660 23.85 7.29 -4.77
C ASN A 660 24.65 6.17 -4.07
N TYR A 661 23.95 5.15 -3.57
CA TYR A 661 24.58 4.02 -2.88
C TYR A 661 24.57 2.73 -3.71
N LYS A 662 25.57 1.85 -3.46
CA LYS A 662 25.69 0.50 -4.04
C LYS A 662 24.87 -0.51 -3.23
N ILE A 663 23.55 -0.41 -3.21
CA ILE A 663 22.71 -1.39 -2.51
C ILE A 663 22.65 -2.67 -3.35
N ASN A 664 23.34 -3.73 -2.90
CA ASN A 664 23.43 -4.99 -3.65
C ASN A 664 22.15 -5.81 -3.59
N ASP A 665 21.64 -6.02 -2.39
CA ASP A 665 20.42 -6.79 -2.13
C ASP A 665 19.62 -6.18 -0.99
N TYR A 666 18.35 -6.48 -0.93
CA TYR A 666 17.45 -6.02 0.12
C TYR A 666 16.39 -7.08 0.41
N ALA A 667 15.96 -7.17 1.68
CA ALA A 667 14.96 -8.14 2.14
C ALA A 667 14.23 -7.65 3.38
N SER A 668 13.06 -8.23 3.66
CA SER A 668 12.41 -8.08 4.96
C SER A 668 12.91 -9.13 5.94
N TYR A 669 13.09 -8.72 7.18
CA TYR A 669 13.38 -9.64 8.28
C TYR A 669 12.81 -9.11 9.60
N ARG A 670 11.92 -9.86 10.23
CA ARG A 670 11.28 -9.51 11.51
C ARG A 670 10.71 -8.09 11.56
N GLY A 671 10.12 -7.65 10.48
CA GLY A 671 9.55 -6.31 10.33
C GLY A 671 10.51 -5.22 9.86
N MET A 672 11.79 -5.52 9.82
CA MET A 672 12.79 -4.58 9.33
C MET A 672 13.05 -4.76 7.83
N MET A 673 13.35 -3.65 7.18
CA MET A 673 14.04 -3.60 5.90
C MET A 673 15.53 -3.80 6.14
N ILE A 674 16.15 -4.73 5.43
CA ILE A 674 17.58 -5.02 5.50
C ILE A 674 18.21 -4.73 4.14
N LEU A 675 19.33 -3.99 4.13
CA LEU A 675 20.10 -3.66 2.94
C LEU A 675 21.52 -4.20 3.06
N THR A 676 22.09 -4.70 1.96
CA THR A 676 23.52 -4.98 1.82
C THR A 676 24.15 -3.94 0.89
N GLY A 677 25.48 -3.82 0.91
CA GLY A 677 26.21 -2.74 0.28
C GLY A 677 26.60 -1.69 1.32
N VAL A 678 27.38 -2.12 2.31
CA VAL A 678 27.76 -1.32 3.50
C VAL A 678 29.25 -1.00 3.46
N ASP A 679 29.61 0.23 3.81
CA ASP A 679 30.94 0.63 4.21
C ASP A 679 31.02 0.65 5.74
N PRO A 680 31.56 -0.39 6.40
CA PRO A 680 31.54 -0.49 7.85
C PRO A 680 32.48 0.53 8.53
N GLU A 681 33.41 1.11 7.83
CA GLU A 681 34.31 2.14 8.37
C GLU A 681 33.58 3.48 8.52
N GLU A 682 32.80 3.89 7.50
CA GLU A 682 31.96 5.09 7.57
C GLU A 682 30.80 4.89 8.54
N GLY A 683 30.17 3.70 8.56
CA GLY A 683 29.02 3.38 9.41
C GLY A 683 29.33 3.02 10.85
N LYS A 684 30.56 3.22 11.35
CA LYS A 684 30.97 2.77 12.71
C LYS A 684 30.09 3.25 13.86
N LYS A 685 29.54 4.45 13.75
CA LYS A 685 28.70 5.06 14.80
C LYS A 685 27.21 4.91 14.54
N ASN A 686 26.81 4.54 13.34
CA ASN A 686 25.42 4.41 12.97
C ASN A 686 24.80 3.16 13.59
N PRO A 687 23.76 3.27 14.45
CA PRO A 687 23.11 2.12 15.06
C PRO A 687 22.41 1.22 14.04
N HIS A 688 22.07 1.73 12.86
CA HIS A 688 21.45 0.97 11.77
C HIS A 688 22.43 0.03 11.05
N ILE A 689 23.76 0.23 11.23
CA ILE A 689 24.78 -0.63 10.64
C ILE A 689 25.16 -1.74 11.62
N ILE A 690 24.90 -2.98 11.23
CA ILE A 690 25.16 -4.18 12.01
C ILE A 690 26.33 -4.91 11.33
N VAL A 691 27.42 -5.17 12.08
CA VAL A 691 28.64 -5.78 11.57
C VAL A 691 28.94 -7.06 12.35
N SER A 692 29.41 -8.11 11.68
CA SER A 692 29.88 -9.34 12.31
C SER A 692 31.18 -9.11 13.12
N GLU A 693 31.44 -9.95 14.11
CA GLU A 693 32.65 -9.84 14.95
C GLU A 693 33.98 -9.90 14.15
N ASP A 694 33.98 -10.65 13.06
CA ASP A 694 35.14 -10.74 12.16
C ASP A 694 35.22 -9.64 11.10
N GLY A 695 34.25 -8.71 11.09
CA GLY A 695 34.19 -7.59 10.16
C GLY A 695 33.98 -7.98 8.68
N LYS A 696 33.50 -9.19 8.40
CA LYS A 696 33.35 -9.70 7.03
C LYS A 696 31.91 -9.78 6.53
N ALA A 697 30.95 -9.50 7.37
CA ALA A 697 29.54 -9.34 6.99
C ALA A 697 28.99 -8.08 7.65
N ALA A 698 28.20 -7.33 6.91
CA ALA A 698 27.56 -6.12 7.41
C ALA A 698 26.24 -5.88 6.68
N VAL A 699 25.28 -5.29 7.38
CA VAL A 699 23.98 -4.89 6.85
C VAL A 699 23.54 -3.56 7.45
N TRP A 700 22.74 -2.80 6.72
CA TRP A 700 21.91 -1.74 7.26
C TRP A 700 20.54 -2.33 7.60
N ALA A 701 19.92 -1.90 8.71
CA ALA A 701 18.59 -2.34 9.13
C ALA A 701 17.75 -1.16 9.63
N GLY A 702 16.47 -1.08 9.20
CA GLY A 702 15.51 -0.05 9.61
C GLY A 702 14.08 -0.42 9.23
N ALA A 703 13.15 0.52 9.22
CA ALA A 703 11.81 0.32 8.67
C ALA A 703 11.81 0.51 7.15
N ILE A 704 10.88 -0.11 6.43
CA ILE A 704 10.73 0.17 5.00
C ILE A 704 10.36 1.64 4.75
N ASP A 705 9.62 2.25 5.67
CA ASP A 705 9.24 3.66 5.59
C ASP A 705 10.40 4.63 5.84
N ASP A 706 11.55 4.17 6.33
CA ASP A 706 12.77 4.99 6.37
C ASP A 706 13.26 5.34 4.95
N LEU A 707 12.90 4.56 3.93
CA LEU A 707 13.26 4.86 2.54
C LEU A 707 12.77 6.24 2.06
N TRP A 708 11.74 6.82 2.69
CA TRP A 708 11.33 8.18 2.39
C TRP A 708 12.45 9.22 2.64
N GLU A 709 13.32 8.96 3.62
CA GLU A 709 14.44 9.81 4.03
C GLU A 709 15.75 9.51 3.24
N LEU A 710 15.70 8.58 2.28
CA LEU A 710 16.87 8.22 1.47
C LEU A 710 17.19 9.26 0.40
N GLY A 711 16.26 10.16 0.09
CA GLY A 711 16.37 11.26 -0.85
C GLY A 711 15.13 11.39 -1.73
N LYS A 712 14.69 12.62 -2.02
CA LYS A 712 13.54 12.79 -2.90
C LYS A 712 13.84 12.30 -4.32
N PRO A 713 12.84 11.80 -5.06
CA PRO A 713 13.03 11.30 -6.41
C PRO A 713 13.52 12.37 -7.39
N VAL A 714 14.63 12.07 -8.06
CA VAL A 714 15.18 12.86 -9.16
C VAL A 714 15.55 11.94 -10.31
N GLY A 715 15.78 12.48 -11.49
CA GLY A 715 16.20 11.68 -12.64
C GLY A 715 16.11 12.46 -13.95
N HIS A 716 16.64 11.88 -15.01
CA HIS A 716 16.65 12.51 -16.32
C HIS A 716 16.50 11.50 -17.45
N GLY A 717 16.21 11.99 -18.66
CA GLY A 717 16.13 11.17 -19.84
C GLY A 717 14.82 11.34 -20.58
N GLY A 718 14.43 10.36 -21.38
CA GLY A 718 13.22 10.42 -22.18
C GLY A 718 13.09 9.27 -23.16
N PRO A 719 11.97 9.17 -23.87
CA PRO A 719 11.76 8.07 -24.81
C PRO A 719 12.54 8.23 -26.11
N TRP A 720 12.95 9.45 -26.49
CA TRP A 720 13.68 9.72 -27.70
C TRP A 720 14.92 10.58 -27.45
N ASN A 721 16.05 10.17 -27.99
CA ASN A 721 17.28 10.95 -28.04
C ASN A 721 17.94 10.73 -29.39
N ASP A 722 17.80 11.71 -30.27
CA ASP A 722 18.23 11.59 -31.69
C ASP A 722 17.64 10.33 -32.37
N THR A 723 16.42 9.99 -32.04
CA THR A 723 15.76 8.76 -32.50
C THR A 723 15.05 9.02 -33.83
N GLN A 724 15.22 8.10 -34.79
CA GLN A 724 14.45 8.15 -36.04
C GLN A 724 13.03 7.71 -35.76
N VAL A 725 12.06 8.60 -35.98
CA VAL A 725 10.62 8.36 -35.72
C VAL A 725 9.81 8.63 -36.99
N ALA A 726 8.76 7.83 -37.19
CA ALA A 726 7.81 8.02 -38.27
C ALA A 726 6.75 9.09 -37.90
N SER A 727 6.10 9.66 -38.93
CA SER A 727 4.97 10.57 -38.70
C SER A 727 3.86 9.88 -37.95
N ASN A 728 3.38 10.50 -36.89
CA ASN A 728 2.33 10.01 -35.97
C ASN A 728 2.67 8.71 -35.22
N GLU A 729 3.93 8.25 -35.24
CA GLU A 729 4.39 7.15 -34.39
C GLU A 729 4.42 7.63 -32.95
N LEU A 730 3.82 6.82 -32.05
CA LEU A 730 3.82 7.08 -30.61
C LEU A 730 5.09 6.55 -29.96
N SER A 731 5.68 7.35 -29.08
CA SER A 731 6.79 6.86 -28.24
C SER A 731 6.29 5.82 -27.23
N ASP A 732 7.23 5.03 -26.67
CA ASP A 732 6.96 4.31 -25.43
C ASP A 732 6.56 5.29 -24.31
N PRO A 733 5.65 4.90 -23.38
CA PRO A 733 5.36 5.68 -22.18
C PRO A 733 6.61 5.91 -21.32
N TYR A 734 6.84 7.16 -20.91
CA TYR A 734 7.91 7.55 -20.00
C TYR A 734 7.32 8.00 -18.66
N LEU A 735 7.90 7.55 -17.53
CA LEU A 735 7.39 7.85 -16.20
C LEU A 735 7.55 9.34 -15.87
N ILE A 736 6.45 9.99 -15.44
CA ILE A 736 6.46 11.39 -15.04
C ILE A 736 5.86 11.64 -13.66
N ALA A 737 5.23 10.63 -13.07
CA ALA A 737 4.55 10.72 -11.78
C ALA A 737 5.51 10.85 -10.60
N PHE A 738 5.08 11.54 -9.56
CA PHE A 738 5.72 11.64 -8.23
C PHE A 738 7.11 12.30 -8.21
N TYR A 739 7.53 12.92 -9.29
CA TYR A 739 8.65 13.84 -9.29
C TYR A 739 8.15 15.25 -8.98
N ASP A 740 8.95 16.06 -8.29
CA ASP A 740 8.52 17.39 -7.86
C ASP A 740 8.57 18.40 -9.02
N ARG A 741 9.74 18.77 -9.51
CA ARG A 741 9.93 19.73 -10.61
C ARG A 741 10.29 19.04 -11.90
N LYS A 742 9.59 19.39 -12.98
CA LYS A 742 9.68 18.71 -14.27
C LYS A 742 9.95 19.70 -15.40
N GLU A 743 11.05 19.50 -16.14
CA GLU A 743 11.40 20.24 -17.34
C GLU A 743 11.40 19.30 -18.55
N MET A 744 10.87 19.74 -19.69
CA MET A 744 10.86 19.01 -20.95
C MET A 744 11.65 19.76 -22.02
N LYS A 745 12.44 19.03 -22.82
CA LYS A 745 13.17 19.55 -23.99
C LYS A 745 12.80 18.78 -25.24
N LEU A 746 12.39 19.49 -26.29
CA LEU A 746 12.02 18.94 -27.60
C LEU A 746 12.93 19.53 -28.68
N SER A 747 13.47 18.70 -29.58
CA SER A 747 14.23 19.12 -30.75
C SER A 747 14.16 18.10 -31.87
N HIS A 748 14.56 18.48 -33.08
CA HIS A 748 14.59 17.57 -34.24
C HIS A 748 15.62 18.01 -35.27
N LYS A 749 15.94 17.11 -36.24
CA LYS A 749 16.88 17.39 -37.33
C LYS A 749 16.22 17.56 -38.70
N SER A 750 14.92 17.81 -38.74
CA SER A 750 14.20 18.18 -39.97
C SER A 750 14.55 19.60 -40.41
N SER A 751 14.55 19.87 -41.70
CA SER A 751 14.68 21.21 -42.28
C SER A 751 13.39 22.04 -42.22
N GLU A 752 12.29 21.45 -41.80
CA GLU A 752 10.97 22.08 -41.64
C GLU A 752 10.52 22.08 -40.18
N THR A 753 9.59 22.98 -39.84
CA THR A 753 8.93 22.95 -38.52
C THR A 753 8.21 21.62 -38.32
N VAL A 754 8.41 21.00 -37.15
CA VAL A 754 7.78 19.75 -36.74
C VAL A 754 6.88 20.01 -35.56
N LYS A 755 5.67 19.52 -35.63
CA LYS A 755 4.69 19.60 -34.55
C LYS A 755 4.80 18.38 -33.65
N PHE A 756 5.21 18.59 -32.41
CA PHE A 756 5.19 17.58 -31.35
C PHE A 756 3.81 17.57 -30.66
N THR A 757 3.18 16.44 -30.60
CA THR A 757 2.00 16.21 -29.75
C THR A 757 2.47 15.52 -28.47
N VAL A 758 2.12 16.12 -27.33
CA VAL A 758 2.40 15.59 -25.98
C VAL A 758 1.11 15.03 -25.42
N GLU A 759 1.12 13.76 -25.08
CA GLU A 759 -0.01 13.09 -24.44
C GLU A 759 0.39 12.56 -23.07
N VAL A 760 -0.56 12.55 -22.14
CA VAL A 760 -0.39 12.01 -20.78
C VAL A 760 -1.50 11.02 -20.44
N ASP A 761 -1.16 10.05 -19.58
CA ASP A 761 -2.12 9.17 -18.92
C ASP A 761 -2.13 9.50 -17.42
N PRO A 762 -3.12 10.24 -16.92
CA PRO A 762 -3.12 10.76 -15.56
C PRO A 762 -3.13 9.68 -14.48
N THR A 763 -3.79 8.57 -14.72
CA THR A 763 -4.04 7.53 -13.73
C THR A 763 -3.31 6.21 -13.99
N GLY A 764 -2.70 6.07 -15.17
CA GLY A 764 -2.08 4.80 -15.59
C GLY A 764 -3.10 3.72 -15.98
N ASN A 765 -4.34 4.11 -16.32
CA ASN A 765 -5.39 3.22 -16.80
C ASN A 765 -5.43 3.10 -18.34
N GLY A 766 -4.41 3.61 -19.03
CA GLY A 766 -4.36 3.65 -20.49
C GLY A 766 -5.31 4.67 -21.13
N LYS A 767 -5.78 5.66 -20.36
CA LYS A 767 -6.68 6.73 -20.84
C LYS A 767 -5.87 7.98 -21.22
N TRP A 768 -5.24 7.92 -22.37
CA TRP A 768 -4.39 8.98 -22.88
C TRP A 768 -5.17 10.24 -23.23
N MET A 769 -4.62 11.38 -22.84
CA MET A 769 -5.17 12.71 -23.06
C MET A 769 -4.11 13.62 -23.68
N THR A 770 -4.49 14.45 -24.66
CA THR A 770 -3.58 15.46 -25.21
C THR A 770 -3.32 16.52 -24.13
N TYR A 771 -2.06 16.68 -23.76
CA TYR A 771 -1.62 17.76 -22.88
C TYR A 771 -1.43 19.07 -23.66
N ALA A 772 -0.59 19.01 -24.70
CA ALA A 772 -0.28 20.16 -25.55
C ALA A 772 0.29 19.74 -26.91
N LYS A 773 0.32 20.71 -27.85
CA LYS A 773 1.00 20.57 -29.14
C LYS A 773 1.97 21.74 -29.29
N TYR A 774 3.20 21.44 -29.67
CA TYR A 774 4.27 22.43 -29.82
C TYR A 774 4.87 22.39 -31.22
N ASP A 775 4.95 23.53 -31.89
CA ASP A 775 5.67 23.69 -33.16
C ASP A 775 7.13 24.02 -32.87
N VAL A 776 8.02 23.10 -33.19
CA VAL A 776 9.47 23.23 -33.01
C VAL A 776 10.11 23.55 -34.34
N LYS A 777 10.92 24.63 -34.43
CA LYS A 777 11.56 25.06 -35.66
C LYS A 777 12.87 24.28 -35.92
N PRO A 778 13.37 24.25 -37.18
CA PRO A 778 14.68 23.67 -37.47
C PRO A 778 15.79 24.28 -36.63
N GLY A 779 16.58 23.40 -35.96
CA GLY A 779 17.70 23.82 -35.12
C GLY A 779 17.32 24.42 -33.76
N GLU A 780 16.02 24.47 -33.42
CA GLU A 780 15.50 24.91 -32.12
C GLU A 780 15.56 23.77 -31.12
N THR A 781 15.92 24.10 -29.87
CA THR A 781 15.64 23.28 -28.69
C THR A 781 14.52 23.98 -27.90
N PHE A 782 13.29 23.52 -28.05
CA PHE A 782 12.15 24.00 -27.27
C PHE A 782 12.24 23.48 -25.87
N THR A 783 12.16 24.38 -24.87
CA THR A 783 12.17 24.01 -23.44
C THR A 783 10.83 24.41 -22.80
N TYR A 784 10.26 23.50 -22.03
CA TYR A 784 9.02 23.71 -21.31
C TYR A 784 9.16 23.29 -19.86
N GLN A 785 8.83 24.20 -18.94
CA GLN A 785 8.72 23.91 -17.51
C GLN A 785 7.26 23.59 -17.20
N PHE A 786 7.00 22.38 -16.68
CA PHE A 786 5.66 22.05 -16.23
C PHE A 786 5.27 22.91 -15.02
N PRO A 787 3.98 23.25 -14.88
CA PRO A 787 3.50 23.99 -13.71
C PRO A 787 3.84 23.26 -12.40
N ASP A 788 4.07 24.01 -11.33
CA ASP A 788 4.20 23.45 -9.99
C ASP A 788 2.95 22.62 -9.68
N GLY A 789 3.17 21.46 -9.06
CA GLY A 789 2.10 20.52 -8.75
C GLY A 789 1.51 19.77 -9.94
N PHE A 790 2.09 19.91 -11.14
CA PHE A 790 1.70 19.05 -12.27
C PHE A 790 1.96 17.59 -11.94
N GLN A 791 0.93 16.76 -12.01
CA GLN A 791 1.05 15.31 -11.86
C GLN A 791 0.25 14.57 -12.93
N SER A 792 0.88 13.58 -13.53
CA SER A 792 0.30 12.56 -14.40
C SER A 792 1.12 11.30 -14.26
N ARG A 793 0.59 10.13 -14.59
CA ARG A 793 1.36 8.89 -14.40
C ARG A 793 2.40 8.71 -15.50
N TRP A 794 1.99 8.80 -16.74
CA TRP A 794 2.82 8.57 -17.92
C TRP A 794 2.73 9.71 -18.91
N ILE A 795 3.80 9.94 -19.67
CA ILE A 795 3.87 10.87 -20.80
C ILE A 795 4.38 10.15 -22.05
N ARG A 796 3.86 10.51 -23.21
CA ARG A 796 4.34 10.01 -24.51
C ARG A 796 4.28 11.10 -25.56
N PHE A 797 4.96 10.88 -26.68
CA PHE A 797 5.14 11.86 -27.73
C PHE A 797 4.80 11.27 -29.10
N SER A 798 4.36 12.14 -30.02
CA SER A 798 4.33 11.87 -31.46
C SER A 798 4.70 13.13 -32.25
N VAL A 799 5.12 12.96 -33.49
CA VAL A 799 5.46 14.05 -34.41
C VAL A 799 4.63 13.96 -35.68
N ASP A 800 4.30 15.12 -36.29
CA ASP A 800 3.50 15.17 -37.53
C ASP A 800 4.29 14.82 -38.79
N LYS A 801 5.63 14.81 -38.72
CA LYS A 801 6.54 14.52 -39.84
C LYS A 801 7.62 13.52 -39.39
N SER A 802 7.97 12.58 -40.26
CA SER A 802 9.10 11.66 -40.02
C SER A 802 10.40 12.44 -39.91
N CYS A 803 11.12 12.29 -38.83
CA CYS A 803 12.37 12.96 -38.56
C CYS A 803 13.22 12.26 -37.51
N GLN A 804 14.43 12.69 -37.33
CA GLN A 804 15.22 12.35 -36.16
C GLN A 804 14.83 13.32 -35.03
N ALA A 805 14.23 12.81 -33.98
CA ALA A 805 13.61 13.60 -32.89
C ALA A 805 14.23 13.30 -31.54
N THR A 806 14.15 14.30 -30.67
CA THR A 806 14.57 14.23 -29.27
C THR A 806 13.42 14.73 -28.38
N ALA A 807 13.06 13.94 -27.36
CA ALA A 807 12.12 14.30 -26.30
C ALA A 807 12.69 13.85 -24.96
N LEU A 808 13.19 14.77 -24.18
CA LEU A 808 13.89 14.55 -22.91
C LEU A 808 13.19 15.30 -21.79
N LEU A 809 13.21 14.70 -20.61
CA LEU A 809 12.71 15.25 -19.36
C LEU A 809 13.83 15.29 -18.32
N ASN A 810 13.75 16.26 -17.41
CA ASN A 810 14.66 16.41 -16.29
C ASN A 810 13.83 16.68 -15.03
N TYR A 811 14.06 15.89 -14.00
CA TYR A 811 13.36 15.94 -12.72
C TYR A 811 14.30 16.36 -11.61
N ARG A 812 13.84 17.33 -10.78
CA ARG A 812 14.67 17.92 -9.71
C ARG A 812 13.92 17.97 -8.40
#